data_a1c151577147c308ab1935ea0a1df9a6
#
_entry.id   a1c151577147c308ab1935ea0a1df9a6
#
_cell.length_a   1.000
_cell.length_b   1.000
_cell.length_c   1.000
_cell.angle_alpha   90.00
_cell.angle_beta   90.00
_cell.angle_gamma   90.00
#
_symmetry.space_group_name_H-M   'P 1'
#
loop_
_entity.id
_entity.type
_entity.pdbx_description
1 polymer ?
#
loop_
_entity_poly.entity_id
_entity_poly.type
_entity_poly.pdbx_seq_one_letter_code
_entity_poly.pdbx_strand_id
1 'polypeptide(L)'
;MDYNFKKIEKKWQDIWYSQNTFAAKNDYTLPKFYCLVEFPYPSGQGLHVGHPRSYTALDIVARKKRLQGYNVLYPMGWDAFGLPTENYAIKNHVHPAEVTKQNIAHFKQQLQSLGFSFDWTREINTTDPEYYKWTQWIFLQLFKKGLAYKKEMAVNWCTSCKCVLANEEVVNGVCERCGSEVIRKKQSQWMLKITDYADRLAKDLDDVDFIDRVKVQQRNWIGKSRGAEVDFKTTLGDVLTVYTTRCDTLFGATYMVISPEHPLIEKWAGSINNLDEVRAYQQEAARKSDFERTELNKDKTGVCLDGVMGINPVNDTEIPIFISDYVLTSYGTGAIMAVPAHDTRDWEFAKKFNLPIIEVVAGGEDVQKEAFTDCATGTLVNSGFISGMSVEEAKHAMIDWLEKEGKGREKINFKLRDWVFSRQRYWGEPIPIVKCEKCGYVPIPESELPLRLPNVDSYEPTDTGESPLAKMTDWVNTTCPCCGGPAKRETDTMPQWAGSSWYFLRYTDPHNQNALASKEALEYWTPVDWYNGGMEHTTLHLLYSRFWHKFLYDIGVVPTSEPYKKRTSHGMILGENGEKMSKSRGNVVNPDEIVDQYGADTMRLYEMFIGDFEKAAPWNSDSIKGCKRFVERFWNLTEFVSNEEGYSKDLEALMHKTIKKVTEDIDNLKCNTAIAAMMTLINKMYEKKSVTKDELRDLTIILNPFAPHVTEEVWEKMSFGGMVHDAKWPEYDDAKTVENSVEIVLQLMGKVRSRITIPVDMPKDEVIALAKADEKIAAGIAGKTIKKEIYVPGKLVNIVAV
;
A
#
# COMPACT_ATOMS: atom_id res chain seq x y z
N MET A 1 18.36 41.27 -8.66
CA MET A 1 18.81 40.74 -7.34
C MET A 1 19.10 39.27 -7.48
N ASP A 2 20.24 38.78 -7.03
CA ASP A 2 20.58 37.37 -7.12
C ASP A 2 19.59 36.52 -6.32
N TYR A 3 19.13 35.45 -6.92
CA TYR A 3 18.29 34.45 -6.26
C TYR A 3 19.14 33.70 -5.21
N ASN A 4 18.92 33.98 -3.94
CA ASN A 4 19.57 33.27 -2.84
C ASN A 4 18.59 32.33 -2.13
N PHE A 5 18.46 31.11 -2.65
CA PHE A 5 17.51 30.14 -2.13
C PHE A 5 17.75 29.82 -0.63
N LYS A 6 19.00 29.72 -0.15
CA LYS A 6 19.28 29.41 1.26
C LYS A 6 18.69 30.44 2.23
N LYS A 7 18.77 31.76 1.89
CA LYS A 7 18.16 32.81 2.70
C LYS A 7 16.65 32.81 2.60
N ILE A 8 16.11 32.62 1.40
CA ILE A 8 14.68 32.63 1.11
C ILE A 8 13.99 31.44 1.82
N GLU A 9 14.52 30.23 1.65
CA GLU A 9 13.98 29.03 2.26
C GLU A 9 14.00 29.12 3.80
N LYS A 10 15.12 29.53 4.39
CA LYS A 10 15.22 29.71 5.83
C LYS A 10 14.22 30.72 6.37
N LYS A 11 14.09 31.89 5.71
CA LYS A 11 13.14 32.95 6.09
C LYS A 11 11.71 32.41 6.16
N TRP A 12 11.25 31.74 5.10
CA TRP A 12 9.87 31.28 5.02
C TRP A 12 9.58 30.10 5.95
N GLN A 13 10.51 29.18 6.11
CA GLN A 13 10.41 28.09 7.09
C GLN A 13 10.26 28.64 8.50
N ASP A 14 11.08 29.61 8.89
CA ASP A 14 11.01 30.25 10.21
C ASP A 14 9.65 30.94 10.44
N ILE A 15 9.10 31.63 9.43
CA ILE A 15 7.78 32.24 9.49
C ILE A 15 6.70 31.16 9.65
N TRP A 16 6.65 30.20 8.77
CA TRP A 16 5.59 29.18 8.76
C TRP A 16 5.54 28.37 10.05
N TYR A 17 6.68 27.92 10.55
CA TYR A 17 6.69 27.03 11.71
C TYR A 17 6.55 27.80 13.03
N SER A 18 7.06 29.03 13.13
CA SER A 18 6.85 29.84 14.33
C SER A 18 5.38 30.31 14.49
N GLN A 19 4.68 30.50 13.38
CA GLN A 19 3.29 30.96 13.38
C GLN A 19 2.29 29.80 13.29
N ASN A 20 2.73 28.53 13.16
CA ASN A 20 1.87 27.38 12.90
C ASN A 20 0.94 27.61 11.70
N THR A 21 1.47 28.21 10.63
CA THR A 21 0.70 28.68 9.46
C THR A 21 -0.22 27.60 8.87
N PHE A 22 0.17 26.35 8.94
CA PHE A 22 -0.58 25.22 8.34
C PHE A 22 -1.43 24.43 9.34
N ALA A 23 -1.63 24.94 10.55
CA ALA A 23 -2.45 24.26 11.55
C ALA A 23 -3.92 24.15 11.07
N ALA A 24 -4.47 22.95 11.16
CA ALA A 24 -5.88 22.70 10.90
C ALA A 24 -6.74 23.38 11.96
N LYS A 25 -7.82 24.01 11.54
CA LYS A 25 -8.74 24.73 12.44
C LYS A 25 -9.67 23.74 13.13
N ASN A 26 -9.98 24.00 14.40
CA ASN A 26 -11.04 23.28 15.13
C ASN A 26 -12.43 23.91 14.85
N ASP A 27 -12.64 24.35 13.62
CA ASP A 27 -13.91 24.86 13.13
C ASP A 27 -14.54 23.80 12.22
N TYR A 28 -15.47 23.05 12.76
CA TYR A 28 -16.13 21.94 12.09
C TYR A 28 -17.27 22.36 11.16
N THR A 29 -17.45 23.66 10.93
CA THR A 29 -18.41 24.21 9.95
C THR A 29 -17.78 24.37 8.56
N LEU A 30 -16.45 24.40 8.46
CA LEU A 30 -15.72 24.54 7.21
C LEU A 30 -15.70 23.22 6.42
N PRO A 31 -15.62 23.28 5.08
CA PRO A 31 -15.38 22.08 4.30
C PRO A 31 -14.00 21.50 4.64
N LYS A 32 -13.95 20.21 5.01
CA LYS A 32 -12.70 19.57 5.43
C LYS A 32 -12.00 18.88 4.27
N PHE A 33 -10.69 18.78 4.38
CA PHE A 33 -9.90 17.88 3.56
C PHE A 33 -8.77 17.26 4.39
N TYR A 34 -8.82 15.96 4.60
CA TYR A 34 -7.81 15.23 5.34
C TYR A 34 -6.87 14.51 4.38
N CYS A 35 -5.66 15.07 4.20
CA CYS A 35 -4.54 14.44 3.52
C CYS A 35 -3.72 13.61 4.51
N LEU A 36 -3.38 12.39 4.14
CA LEU A 36 -2.55 11.51 4.96
C LEU A 36 -1.43 10.89 4.12
N VAL A 37 -0.23 10.89 4.67
CA VAL A 37 0.91 10.09 4.20
C VAL A 37 1.32 9.11 5.29
N GLU A 38 1.95 8.01 4.90
CA GLU A 38 2.53 7.11 5.88
C GLU A 38 3.61 7.84 6.68
N PHE A 39 3.46 7.86 8.01
CA PHE A 39 4.44 8.48 8.87
C PHE A 39 5.73 7.64 8.90
N PRO A 40 6.91 8.27 8.93
CA PRO A 40 8.15 7.56 8.81
C PRO A 40 8.50 6.79 10.08
N TYR A 41 9.26 5.72 9.88
CA TYR A 41 9.95 5.03 10.95
C TYR A 41 11.33 5.72 11.17
N PRO A 42 11.56 6.42 12.28
CA PRO A 42 12.77 7.22 12.50
C PRO A 42 13.96 6.32 12.86
N SER A 43 14.49 5.58 11.87
CA SER A 43 15.64 4.68 12.04
C SER A 43 16.90 5.22 11.40
N GLY A 44 17.98 5.21 12.16
CA GLY A 44 19.35 5.42 11.66
C GLY A 44 19.61 6.83 11.12
N GLN A 45 20.15 6.94 9.89
CA GLN A 45 20.80 8.16 9.38
C GLN A 45 19.88 9.19 8.71
N GLY A 46 18.57 9.14 8.95
CA GLY A 46 17.64 10.08 8.33
C GLY A 46 16.93 9.53 7.09
N LEU A 47 16.24 10.42 6.39
CA LEU A 47 15.53 10.15 5.16
C LEU A 47 16.50 9.91 3.99
N HIS A 48 16.05 9.18 2.97
CA HIS A 48 16.64 9.19 1.64
C HIS A 48 15.66 9.86 0.65
N VAL A 49 16.14 10.26 -0.52
CA VAL A 49 15.34 11.00 -1.53
C VAL A 49 14.05 10.28 -1.98
N GLY A 50 13.88 9.01 -1.74
CA GLY A 50 12.62 8.31 -2.03
C GLY A 50 11.47 8.64 -1.07
N HIS A 51 11.73 9.07 0.17
CA HIS A 51 10.69 9.42 1.13
C HIS A 51 9.94 10.72 0.75
N PRO A 52 10.63 11.82 0.37
CA PRO A 52 9.97 13.07 0.00
C PRO A 52 8.99 12.97 -1.16
N ARG A 53 9.11 11.96 -2.04
CA ARG A 53 8.20 11.79 -3.18
C ARG A 53 6.74 11.73 -2.76
N SER A 54 6.40 10.88 -1.80
CA SER A 54 5.05 10.77 -1.25
C SER A 54 4.60 12.04 -0.56
N TYR A 55 5.50 12.60 0.25
CA TYR A 55 5.20 13.80 1.04
C TYR A 55 4.99 15.02 0.16
N THR A 56 5.82 15.21 -0.86
CA THR A 56 5.70 16.32 -1.80
C THR A 56 4.38 16.24 -2.58
N ALA A 57 4.00 15.05 -3.06
CA ALA A 57 2.79 14.89 -3.85
C ALA A 57 1.53 15.29 -3.07
N LEU A 58 1.39 14.81 -1.82
CA LEU A 58 0.23 15.20 -1.01
C LEU A 58 0.35 16.58 -0.41
N ASP A 59 1.56 17.14 -0.23
CA ASP A 59 1.73 18.55 0.13
C ASP A 59 1.21 19.48 -0.98
N ILE A 60 1.44 19.09 -2.24
CA ILE A 60 0.89 19.83 -3.40
C ILE A 60 -0.64 19.83 -3.36
N VAL A 61 -1.25 18.67 -3.11
CA VAL A 61 -2.70 18.57 -2.95
C VAL A 61 -3.20 19.38 -1.76
N ALA A 62 -2.54 19.28 -0.60
CA ALA A 62 -2.90 19.98 0.62
C ALA A 62 -2.86 21.50 0.43
N ARG A 63 -1.80 22.04 -0.20
CA ARG A 63 -1.68 23.48 -0.49
C ARG A 63 -2.77 23.95 -1.46
N LYS A 64 -3.01 23.23 -2.55
CA LYS A 64 -4.11 23.53 -3.48
C LYS A 64 -5.46 23.55 -2.75
N LYS A 65 -5.74 22.56 -1.89
CA LYS A 65 -7.01 22.50 -1.15
C LYS A 65 -7.19 23.66 -0.17
N ARG A 66 -6.12 24.13 0.48
CA ARG A 66 -6.17 25.36 1.30
C ARG A 66 -6.52 26.59 0.45
N LEU A 67 -5.87 26.74 -0.70
CA LEU A 67 -6.17 27.82 -1.67
C LEU A 67 -7.59 27.73 -2.25
N GLN A 68 -8.22 26.56 -2.20
CA GLN A 68 -9.62 26.34 -2.54
C GLN A 68 -10.58 26.56 -1.35
N GLY A 69 -10.09 26.99 -0.18
CA GLY A 69 -10.89 27.32 1.00
C GLY A 69 -11.22 26.16 1.93
N TYR A 70 -10.59 24.99 1.75
CA TYR A 70 -10.78 23.86 2.67
C TYR A 70 -9.99 24.04 3.97
N ASN A 71 -10.58 23.56 5.07
CA ASN A 71 -9.85 23.28 6.30
C ASN A 71 -9.07 21.98 6.09
N VAL A 72 -7.75 22.09 5.95
CA VAL A 72 -6.90 20.95 5.58
C VAL A 72 -6.16 20.41 6.80
N LEU A 73 -6.34 19.13 7.08
CA LEU A 73 -5.51 18.38 8.02
C LEU A 73 -4.44 17.61 7.23
N TYR A 74 -3.19 18.00 7.38
CA TYR A 74 -2.01 17.31 6.83
C TYR A 74 -0.98 17.14 7.93
N PRO A 75 -1.13 16.08 8.74
CA PRO A 75 -0.32 15.88 9.94
C PRO A 75 0.96 15.07 9.66
N MET A 76 1.88 15.10 10.63
CA MET A 76 3.08 14.28 10.65
C MET A 76 3.35 13.75 12.07
N GLY A 77 3.99 12.58 12.14
CA GLY A 77 4.35 11.92 13.39
C GLY A 77 5.36 10.80 13.16
N TRP A 78 5.53 9.94 14.16
CA TRP A 78 6.62 8.99 14.22
C TRP A 78 6.12 7.60 14.61
N ASP A 79 6.33 6.63 13.71
CA ASP A 79 6.19 5.20 14.02
C ASP A 79 7.51 4.72 14.63
N ALA A 80 7.65 4.84 15.94
CA ALA A 80 8.97 4.83 16.57
C ALA A 80 9.28 3.56 17.40
N PHE A 81 8.31 2.69 17.65
CA PHE A 81 8.57 1.35 18.18
C PHE A 81 9.08 0.40 17.09
N GLY A 82 9.79 -0.64 17.46
CA GLY A 82 10.14 -1.75 16.57
C GLY A 82 11.62 -2.13 16.54
N LEU A 83 11.86 -3.21 15.82
CA LEU A 83 13.14 -3.93 15.77
C LEU A 83 14.35 -3.12 15.26
N PRO A 84 14.26 -2.25 14.23
CA PRO A 84 15.44 -1.57 13.74
C PRO A 84 16.09 -0.66 14.77
N THR A 85 15.30 0.11 15.51
CA THR A 85 15.81 0.99 16.58
C THR A 85 16.34 0.18 17.75
N GLU A 86 15.64 -0.88 18.15
CA GLU A 86 16.09 -1.76 19.23
C GLU A 86 17.41 -2.46 18.88
N ASN A 87 17.54 -3.03 17.69
CA ASN A 87 18.77 -3.68 17.23
C ASN A 87 19.94 -2.69 17.13
N TYR A 88 19.69 -1.47 16.67
CA TYR A 88 20.71 -0.41 16.66
C TYR A 88 21.13 -0.04 18.08
N ALA A 89 20.19 0.11 18.98
CA ALA A 89 20.42 0.45 20.37
C ALA A 89 21.25 -0.64 21.11
N ILE A 90 20.90 -1.93 20.91
CA ILE A 90 21.67 -3.05 21.43
C ILE A 90 23.12 -3.02 20.92
N LYS A 91 23.30 -2.88 19.60
CA LYS A 91 24.63 -2.85 18.96
C LYS A 91 25.51 -1.73 19.48
N ASN A 92 24.93 -0.58 19.83
CA ASN A 92 25.67 0.61 20.27
C ASN A 92 25.63 0.81 21.78
N HIS A 93 25.05 -0.12 22.55
CA HIS A 93 24.95 -0.05 24.02
C HIS A 93 24.28 1.23 24.53
N VAL A 94 23.20 1.65 23.87
CA VAL A 94 22.39 2.83 24.22
C VAL A 94 20.94 2.44 24.43
N HIS A 95 20.18 3.23 25.19
CA HIS A 95 18.76 2.95 25.38
C HIS A 95 17.95 3.32 24.12
N PRO A 96 17.00 2.50 23.65
CA PRO A 96 16.24 2.76 22.41
C PRO A 96 15.44 4.06 22.46
N ALA A 97 14.97 4.51 23.61
CA ALA A 97 14.28 5.80 23.77
C ALA A 97 15.17 7.00 23.39
N GLU A 98 16.47 6.97 23.77
CA GLU A 98 17.41 8.04 23.42
C GLU A 98 17.71 8.08 21.93
N VAL A 99 17.91 6.90 21.33
CA VAL A 99 18.08 6.78 19.87
C VAL A 99 16.84 7.30 19.13
N THR A 100 15.66 6.91 19.58
CA THR A 100 14.39 7.37 19.01
C THR A 100 14.26 8.89 19.06
N LYS A 101 14.56 9.50 20.20
CA LYS A 101 14.50 10.96 20.38
C LYS A 101 15.44 11.70 19.42
N GLN A 102 16.67 11.22 19.29
CA GLN A 102 17.66 11.83 18.39
C GLN A 102 17.24 11.68 16.93
N ASN A 103 16.78 10.50 16.53
CA ASN A 103 16.33 10.24 15.18
C ASN A 103 15.10 11.07 14.81
N ILE A 104 14.11 11.19 15.71
CA ILE A 104 12.93 12.04 15.51
C ILE A 104 13.36 13.49 15.27
N ALA A 105 14.26 14.01 16.08
CA ALA A 105 14.74 15.39 15.92
C ALA A 105 15.39 15.61 14.55
N HIS A 106 16.22 14.67 14.10
CA HIS A 106 16.87 14.75 12.79
C HIS A 106 15.85 14.63 11.63
N PHE A 107 14.96 13.66 11.66
CA PHE A 107 13.91 13.51 10.64
C PHE A 107 13.00 14.74 10.55
N LYS A 108 12.64 15.30 11.72
CA LYS A 108 11.83 16.52 11.77
C LYS A 108 12.54 17.69 11.09
N GLN A 109 13.84 17.86 11.36
CA GLN A 109 14.65 18.89 10.72
C GLN A 109 14.68 18.70 9.19
N GLN A 110 14.87 17.47 8.70
CA GLN A 110 14.87 17.17 7.27
C GLN A 110 13.51 17.49 6.62
N LEU A 111 12.40 17.10 7.26
CA LEU A 111 11.05 17.38 6.74
C LEU A 111 10.75 18.88 6.73
N GLN A 112 11.19 19.60 7.77
CA GLN A 112 11.04 21.06 7.85
C GLN A 112 11.87 21.79 6.81
N SER A 113 13.08 21.32 6.53
CA SER A 113 13.96 21.92 5.50
C SER A 113 13.37 21.83 4.09
N LEU A 114 12.51 20.85 3.83
CA LEU A 114 11.78 20.68 2.57
C LEU A 114 10.53 21.57 2.45
N GLY A 115 10.18 22.31 3.51
CA GLY A 115 9.07 23.26 3.50
C GLY A 115 7.70 22.62 3.37
N PHE A 116 7.49 21.40 3.87
CA PHE A 116 6.17 20.76 3.87
C PHE A 116 5.18 21.50 4.75
N SER A 117 3.94 21.57 4.29
CA SER A 117 2.83 22.21 5.01
C SER A 117 2.18 21.28 6.04
N PHE A 118 3.00 20.53 6.78
CA PHE A 118 2.51 19.67 7.86
C PHE A 118 1.98 20.51 9.04
N ASP A 119 0.91 20.03 9.63
CA ASP A 119 0.40 20.54 10.90
C ASP A 119 1.18 19.94 12.06
N TRP A 120 2.25 20.59 12.45
CA TRP A 120 3.10 20.17 13.56
C TRP A 120 2.45 20.31 14.94
N THR A 121 1.32 21.01 15.06
CA THR A 121 0.55 21.09 16.32
C THR A 121 -0.13 19.77 16.65
N ARG A 122 -0.22 18.87 15.66
CA ARG A 122 -0.82 17.52 15.77
C ARG A 122 0.19 16.39 15.68
N GLU A 123 1.46 16.70 15.93
CA GLU A 123 2.54 15.71 15.96
C GLU A 123 2.26 14.61 16.99
N ILE A 124 2.47 13.37 16.62
CA ILE A 124 2.34 12.18 17.47
C ILE A 124 3.59 11.31 17.42
N ASN A 125 3.78 10.53 18.49
CA ASN A 125 4.86 9.55 18.59
C ASN A 125 4.30 8.26 19.19
N THR A 126 4.40 7.14 18.50
CA THR A 126 3.87 5.86 18.97
C THR A 126 4.55 5.35 20.25
N THR A 127 5.75 5.83 20.58
CA THR A 127 6.44 5.50 21.83
C THR A 127 6.05 6.35 23.03
N ASP A 128 5.22 7.38 22.80
CA ASP A 128 4.69 8.20 23.89
C ASP A 128 3.65 7.38 24.69
N PRO A 129 3.78 7.26 26.03
CA PRO A 129 2.77 6.63 26.88
C PRO A 129 1.35 7.18 26.69
N GLU A 130 1.20 8.47 26.44
CA GLU A 130 -0.09 9.10 26.16
C GLU A 130 -0.69 8.71 24.80
N TYR A 131 0.17 8.25 23.86
CA TYR A 131 -0.26 7.65 22.61
C TYR A 131 -0.61 6.16 22.80
N TYR A 132 0.34 5.34 23.26
CA TYR A 132 0.14 3.90 23.32
C TYR A 132 -0.85 3.44 24.41
N LYS A 133 -1.21 4.31 25.37
CA LYS A 133 -2.37 4.13 26.22
C LYS A 133 -3.61 3.71 25.41
N TRP A 134 -3.83 4.34 24.28
CA TRP A 134 -4.98 4.08 23.43
C TRP A 134 -4.80 2.86 22.54
N THR A 135 -3.58 2.53 22.13
CA THR A 135 -3.27 1.25 21.49
C THR A 135 -3.62 0.10 22.47
N GLN A 136 -3.22 0.23 23.71
CA GLN A 136 -3.55 -0.73 24.77
C GLN A 136 -5.06 -0.80 25.03
N TRP A 137 -5.74 0.32 25.04
CA TRP A 137 -7.19 0.37 25.18
C TRP A 137 -7.90 -0.37 24.04
N ILE A 138 -7.50 -0.16 22.80
CA ILE A 138 -8.08 -0.87 21.64
C ILE A 138 -7.84 -2.38 21.79
N PHE A 139 -6.65 -2.79 22.19
CA PHE A 139 -6.37 -4.21 22.45
C PHE A 139 -7.29 -4.79 23.54
N LEU A 140 -7.52 -4.05 24.63
CA LEU A 140 -8.46 -4.48 25.66
C LEU A 140 -9.90 -4.63 25.14
N GLN A 141 -10.35 -3.74 24.27
CA GLN A 141 -11.68 -3.89 23.64
C GLN A 141 -11.73 -5.13 22.74
N LEU A 142 -10.69 -5.39 21.93
CA LEU A 142 -10.57 -6.63 21.15
C LEU A 142 -10.61 -7.88 22.04
N PHE A 143 -9.87 -7.85 23.14
CA PHE A 143 -9.87 -8.95 24.12
C PHE A 143 -11.26 -9.19 24.74
N LYS A 144 -11.93 -8.13 25.20
CA LYS A 144 -13.30 -8.21 25.76
C LYS A 144 -14.33 -8.78 24.79
N LYS A 145 -14.13 -8.54 23.48
CA LYS A 145 -14.99 -9.08 22.41
C LYS A 145 -14.57 -10.49 21.95
N GLY A 146 -13.52 -11.08 22.53
CA GLY A 146 -13.02 -12.40 22.16
C GLY A 146 -12.30 -12.43 20.82
N LEU A 147 -11.89 -11.27 20.30
CA LEU A 147 -11.13 -11.12 19.06
C LEU A 147 -9.62 -11.18 19.30
N ALA A 148 -9.15 -10.95 20.52
CA ALA A 148 -7.78 -11.21 20.93
C ALA A 148 -7.73 -12.44 21.84
N TYR A 149 -6.87 -13.41 21.50
CA TYR A 149 -6.74 -14.66 22.24
C TYR A 149 -5.30 -15.17 22.21
N LYS A 150 -4.93 -16.00 23.19
CA LYS A 150 -3.60 -16.62 23.25
C LYS A 150 -3.67 -18.10 22.91
N LYS A 151 -2.79 -18.56 22.00
CA LYS A 151 -2.75 -19.95 21.53
C LYS A 151 -1.31 -20.42 21.35
N GLU A 152 -1.06 -21.67 21.74
CA GLU A 152 0.19 -22.35 21.40
C GLU A 152 0.11 -22.91 19.98
N MET A 153 1.04 -22.55 19.13
CA MET A 153 1.06 -22.98 17.74
C MET A 153 2.47 -22.92 17.14
N ALA A 154 2.67 -23.59 16.00
CA ALA A 154 3.87 -23.42 15.21
C ALA A 154 3.84 -22.04 14.50
N VAL A 155 4.82 -21.20 14.81
CA VAL A 155 4.94 -19.83 14.30
C VAL A 155 6.20 -19.65 13.49
N ASN A 156 6.25 -18.60 12.66
CA ASN A 156 7.46 -18.20 11.96
C ASN A 156 8.41 -17.51 12.95
N TRP A 157 9.62 -18.04 13.06
CA TRP A 157 10.66 -17.54 13.95
C TRP A 157 11.86 -17.06 13.13
N CYS A 158 12.23 -15.80 13.26
CA CYS A 158 13.44 -15.26 12.67
C CYS A 158 14.66 -15.60 13.57
N THR A 159 15.64 -16.31 13.01
CA THR A 159 16.83 -16.77 13.75
C THR A 159 17.76 -15.61 14.14
N SER A 160 17.79 -14.55 13.36
CA SER A 160 18.61 -13.35 13.62
C SER A 160 17.89 -12.32 14.51
N CYS A 161 16.63 -12.00 14.20
CA CYS A 161 15.86 -11.06 15.01
C CYS A 161 15.42 -11.66 16.36
N LYS A 162 15.47 -12.99 16.51
CA LYS A 162 15.07 -13.72 17.71
C LYS A 162 13.65 -13.39 18.19
N CYS A 163 12.73 -13.32 17.23
CA CYS A 163 11.32 -13.06 17.50
C CYS A 163 10.39 -13.76 16.52
N VAL A 164 9.13 -13.87 16.91
CA VAL A 164 8.07 -14.37 16.03
C VAL A 164 7.69 -13.32 14.99
N LEU A 165 7.40 -13.79 13.79
CA LEU A 165 6.92 -13.00 12.67
C LEU A 165 5.49 -13.40 12.30
N ALA A 166 4.68 -12.43 11.90
CA ALA A 166 3.44 -12.70 11.22
C ALA A 166 3.69 -13.32 9.83
N ASN A 167 2.67 -13.95 9.25
CA ASN A 167 2.83 -14.56 7.91
C ASN A 167 3.20 -13.52 6.84
N GLU A 168 2.69 -12.32 6.99
CA GLU A 168 2.90 -11.18 6.12
C GLU A 168 4.35 -10.63 6.17
N GLU A 169 5.07 -10.91 7.26
CA GLU A 169 6.47 -10.47 7.46
C GLU A 169 7.51 -11.50 6.96
N VAL A 170 7.03 -12.56 6.29
CA VAL A 170 7.90 -13.61 5.71
C VAL A 170 7.77 -13.59 4.19
N VAL A 171 8.87 -13.31 3.50
CA VAL A 171 8.93 -13.24 2.03
C VAL A 171 9.91 -14.29 1.53
N ASN A 172 9.45 -15.24 0.71
CA ASN A 172 10.26 -16.32 0.16
C ASN A 172 11.05 -17.10 1.22
N GLY A 173 10.43 -17.37 2.38
CA GLY A 173 11.05 -18.13 3.48
C GLY A 173 12.06 -17.37 4.33
N VAL A 174 12.27 -16.07 4.06
CA VAL A 174 13.18 -15.22 4.84
C VAL A 174 12.44 -14.08 5.52
N CYS A 175 13.02 -13.53 6.57
CA CYS A 175 12.51 -12.36 7.27
C CYS A 175 12.59 -11.13 6.36
N GLU A 176 11.48 -10.47 6.14
CA GLU A 176 11.39 -9.26 5.29
C GLU A 176 12.39 -8.17 5.75
N ARG A 177 12.63 -8.05 7.05
CA ARG A 177 13.47 -7.01 7.64
C ARG A 177 14.95 -7.25 7.56
N CYS A 178 15.41 -8.48 7.93
CA CYS A 178 16.83 -8.76 8.06
C CYS A 178 17.37 -9.74 7.00
N GLY A 179 16.48 -10.33 6.18
CA GLY A 179 16.85 -11.31 5.15
C GLY A 179 17.31 -12.67 5.68
N SER A 180 17.27 -12.90 7.00
CA SER A 180 17.70 -14.16 7.60
C SER A 180 16.64 -15.23 7.48
N GLU A 181 17.08 -16.51 7.53
CA GLU A 181 16.23 -17.68 7.51
C GLU A 181 15.14 -17.63 8.59
N VAL A 182 13.93 -18.01 8.20
CA VAL A 182 12.78 -18.16 9.09
C VAL A 182 12.48 -19.64 9.28
N ILE A 183 12.48 -20.08 10.53
CA ILE A 183 12.18 -21.47 10.90
C ILE A 183 10.82 -21.57 11.58
N ARG A 184 10.27 -22.78 11.64
CA ARG A 184 9.04 -23.05 12.40
C ARG A 184 9.39 -23.38 13.85
N LYS A 185 8.77 -22.66 14.79
CA LYS A 185 8.97 -22.88 16.23
C LYS A 185 7.61 -22.93 16.92
N LYS A 186 7.42 -23.90 17.81
CA LYS A 186 6.20 -23.99 18.61
C LYS A 186 6.27 -23.01 19.78
N GLN A 187 5.34 -22.08 19.83
CA GLN A 187 5.31 -21.03 20.84
C GLN A 187 3.90 -20.52 21.11
N SER A 188 3.67 -20.07 22.35
CA SER A 188 2.41 -19.42 22.74
C SER A 188 2.40 -17.96 22.25
N GLN A 189 1.36 -17.58 21.51
CA GLN A 189 1.24 -16.29 20.84
C GLN A 189 -0.11 -15.64 21.07
N TRP A 190 -0.14 -14.32 21.20
CA TRP A 190 -1.36 -13.55 21.03
C TRP A 190 -1.73 -13.48 19.55
N MET A 191 -3.01 -13.70 19.31
CA MET A 191 -3.61 -13.70 17.98
C MET A 191 -4.76 -12.71 17.95
N LEU A 192 -4.93 -12.01 16.84
CA LEU A 192 -6.14 -11.23 16.57
C LEU A 192 -6.94 -11.90 15.46
N LYS A 193 -8.26 -12.08 15.69
CA LYS A 193 -9.19 -12.71 14.72
C LYS A 193 -9.54 -11.79 13.56
N ILE A 194 -8.55 -11.44 12.76
CA ILE A 194 -8.77 -10.69 11.52
C ILE A 194 -9.64 -11.49 10.54
N THR A 195 -9.65 -12.82 10.66
CA THR A 195 -10.47 -13.71 9.83
C THR A 195 -11.97 -13.48 10.01
N ASP A 196 -12.43 -13.04 11.19
CA ASP A 196 -13.83 -12.70 11.44
C ASP A 196 -14.28 -11.47 10.61
N TYR A 197 -13.32 -10.68 10.11
CA TYR A 197 -13.52 -9.51 9.26
C TYR A 197 -13.20 -9.77 7.79
N ALA A 198 -12.73 -10.96 7.43
CA ALA A 198 -12.21 -11.28 6.09
C ALA A 198 -13.22 -10.96 4.97
N ASP A 199 -14.49 -11.30 5.14
CA ASP A 199 -15.54 -11.03 4.15
C ASP A 199 -15.75 -9.52 3.96
N ARG A 200 -15.87 -8.76 5.03
CA ARG A 200 -16.03 -7.30 4.99
C ARG A 200 -14.79 -6.62 4.43
N LEU A 201 -13.58 -7.06 4.81
CA LEU A 201 -12.31 -6.54 4.27
C LEU A 201 -12.21 -6.74 2.76
N ALA A 202 -12.74 -7.84 2.23
CA ALA A 202 -12.76 -8.11 0.79
C ALA A 202 -13.87 -7.34 0.06
N LYS A 203 -15.10 -7.36 0.61
CA LYS A 203 -16.30 -6.76 -0.01
C LYS A 203 -16.23 -5.24 -0.03
N ASP A 204 -15.89 -4.61 1.10
CA ASP A 204 -15.92 -3.15 1.25
C ASP A 204 -14.83 -2.43 0.44
N LEU A 205 -13.94 -3.19 -0.24
CA LEU A 205 -13.06 -2.63 -1.27
C LEU A 205 -13.82 -2.06 -2.48
N ASP A 206 -15.08 -2.44 -2.67
CA ASP A 206 -15.92 -1.89 -3.72
C ASP A 206 -16.39 -0.47 -3.39
N ASP A 207 -16.46 -0.12 -2.11
CA ASP A 207 -16.98 1.15 -1.61
C ASP A 207 -15.91 2.26 -1.50
N VAL A 208 -14.65 1.96 -1.82
CA VAL A 208 -13.52 2.89 -1.68
C VAL A 208 -12.81 3.16 -3.01
N ASP A 209 -12.26 4.37 -3.17
CA ASP A 209 -11.46 4.77 -4.32
C ASP A 209 -9.97 4.43 -4.12
N PHE A 210 -9.69 3.13 -4.05
CA PHE A 210 -8.31 2.64 -4.03
C PHE A 210 -7.86 2.25 -5.44
N ILE A 211 -6.59 2.49 -5.76
CA ILE A 211 -6.05 2.05 -7.05
C ILE A 211 -6.21 0.53 -7.23
N ASP A 212 -6.48 0.08 -8.44
CA ASP A 212 -6.83 -1.33 -8.74
C ASP A 212 -5.79 -2.33 -8.23
N ARG A 213 -4.51 -2.01 -8.34
CA ARG A 213 -3.43 -2.87 -7.83
C ARG A 213 -3.55 -3.16 -6.33
N VAL A 214 -3.93 -2.16 -5.53
CA VAL A 214 -4.15 -2.31 -4.09
C VAL A 214 -5.35 -3.22 -3.83
N LYS A 215 -6.47 -2.97 -4.52
CA LYS A 215 -7.68 -3.80 -4.40
C LYS A 215 -7.42 -5.26 -4.76
N VAL A 216 -6.78 -5.49 -5.89
CA VAL A 216 -6.44 -6.85 -6.37
C VAL A 216 -5.50 -7.55 -5.39
N GLN A 217 -4.46 -6.87 -4.92
CA GLN A 217 -3.49 -7.45 -3.99
C GLN A 217 -4.13 -7.82 -2.65
N GLN A 218 -4.99 -6.95 -2.09
CA GLN A 218 -5.73 -7.26 -0.86
C GLN A 218 -6.71 -8.42 -1.05
N ARG A 219 -7.49 -8.43 -2.14
CA ARG A 219 -8.40 -9.55 -2.45
C ARG A 219 -7.66 -10.87 -2.59
N ASN A 220 -6.54 -10.88 -3.28
CA ASN A 220 -5.71 -12.08 -3.45
C ASN A 220 -5.12 -12.58 -2.12
N TRP A 221 -4.73 -11.65 -1.23
CA TRP A 221 -4.22 -11.98 0.09
C TRP A 221 -5.31 -12.53 1.01
N ILE A 222 -6.47 -11.89 1.05
CA ILE A 222 -7.65 -12.39 1.77
C ILE A 222 -8.08 -13.73 1.19
N GLY A 223 -8.02 -13.88 -0.12
CA GLY A 223 -8.22 -15.13 -0.83
C GLY A 223 -9.57 -15.75 -0.54
N LYS A 224 -10.67 -14.97 -0.63
CA LYS A 224 -12.03 -15.47 -0.52
C LYS A 224 -12.30 -16.50 -1.62
N SER A 225 -12.71 -17.68 -1.23
CA SER A 225 -13.11 -18.76 -2.14
C SER A 225 -14.47 -19.32 -1.73
N ARG A 226 -15.35 -19.52 -2.70
CA ARG A 226 -16.63 -20.18 -2.53
C ARG A 226 -16.49 -21.62 -3.01
N GLY A 227 -16.91 -22.55 -2.21
CA GLY A 227 -16.82 -23.98 -2.51
C GLY A 227 -17.76 -24.79 -1.64
N ALA A 228 -17.43 -26.04 -1.43
CA ALA A 228 -18.19 -26.96 -0.58
C ALA A 228 -17.26 -27.68 0.41
N GLU A 229 -17.74 -27.90 1.62
CA GLU A 229 -17.26 -28.96 2.48
C GLU A 229 -18.00 -30.22 2.09
N VAL A 230 -17.27 -31.30 1.79
CA VAL A 230 -17.81 -32.60 1.32
C VAL A 230 -17.36 -33.67 2.28
N ASP A 231 -18.30 -34.47 2.74
CA ASP A 231 -18.10 -35.52 3.71
C ASP A 231 -17.89 -36.87 3.03
N PHE A 232 -16.66 -37.35 3.07
CA PHE A 232 -16.29 -38.69 2.61
C PHE A 232 -16.33 -39.65 3.81
N LYS A 233 -17.21 -40.63 3.76
CA LYS A 233 -17.19 -41.74 4.73
C LYS A 233 -15.96 -42.60 4.48
N THR A 234 -15.47 -43.27 5.50
CA THR A 234 -14.42 -44.27 5.37
C THR A 234 -14.98 -45.67 5.56
N THR A 235 -14.25 -46.69 5.11
CA THR A 235 -14.60 -48.12 5.34
C THR A 235 -14.60 -48.46 6.83
N LEU A 236 -14.02 -47.64 7.69
CA LEU A 236 -14.04 -47.79 9.16
C LEU A 236 -15.19 -47.01 9.83
N GLY A 237 -16.04 -46.33 9.05
CA GLY A 237 -17.19 -45.59 9.56
C GLY A 237 -16.93 -44.18 10.02
N ASP A 238 -15.70 -43.69 9.93
CA ASP A 238 -15.37 -42.30 10.19
C ASP A 238 -15.66 -41.40 8.99
N VAL A 239 -15.69 -40.09 9.19
CA VAL A 239 -15.91 -39.11 8.13
C VAL A 239 -14.66 -38.25 7.97
N LEU A 240 -14.20 -38.14 6.75
CA LEU A 240 -13.21 -37.18 6.30
C LEU A 240 -13.92 -36.02 5.57
N THR A 241 -13.96 -34.85 6.16
CA THR A 241 -14.51 -33.66 5.51
C THR A 241 -13.40 -32.99 4.69
N VAL A 242 -13.64 -32.77 3.41
CA VAL A 242 -12.71 -32.02 2.54
C VAL A 242 -13.36 -30.71 2.12
N TYR A 243 -12.57 -29.65 1.99
CA TYR A 243 -13.00 -28.40 1.36
C TYR A 243 -12.51 -28.37 -0.10
N THR A 244 -13.42 -28.08 -1.02
CA THR A 244 -13.07 -27.93 -2.44
C THR A 244 -13.82 -26.77 -3.09
N THR A 245 -13.15 -26.02 -3.96
CA THR A 245 -13.76 -25.03 -4.86
C THR A 245 -14.28 -25.66 -6.14
N ARG A 246 -14.01 -26.96 -6.33
CA ARG A 246 -14.32 -27.74 -7.51
C ARG A 246 -15.19 -28.95 -7.16
N CYS A 247 -16.30 -28.70 -6.45
CA CYS A 247 -17.27 -29.76 -6.14
C CYS A 247 -17.93 -30.35 -7.40
N ASP A 248 -17.94 -29.59 -8.50
CA ASP A 248 -18.37 -30.08 -9.83
C ASP A 248 -17.56 -31.29 -10.32
N THR A 249 -16.32 -31.47 -9.87
CA THR A 249 -15.44 -32.55 -10.31
C THR A 249 -15.44 -33.79 -9.40
N LEU A 250 -16.35 -33.87 -8.42
CA LEU A 250 -16.42 -34.98 -7.45
C LEU A 250 -16.47 -36.35 -8.08
N PHE A 251 -17.13 -36.51 -9.22
CA PHE A 251 -17.20 -37.81 -9.96
C PHE A 251 -15.83 -38.26 -10.49
N GLY A 252 -14.86 -37.34 -10.61
CA GLY A 252 -13.48 -37.58 -11.02
C GLY A 252 -12.50 -37.76 -9.86
N ALA A 253 -12.97 -37.72 -8.61
CA ALA A 253 -12.14 -37.95 -7.45
C ALA A 253 -11.77 -39.45 -7.34
N THR A 254 -10.51 -39.79 -7.55
CA THR A 254 -10.00 -41.15 -7.62
C THR A 254 -9.15 -41.57 -6.45
N TYR A 255 -8.75 -40.63 -5.60
CA TYR A 255 -8.07 -40.87 -4.32
C TYR A 255 -8.23 -39.69 -3.39
N MET A 256 -7.89 -39.89 -2.13
CA MET A 256 -7.82 -38.84 -1.10
C MET A 256 -6.42 -38.74 -0.57
N VAL A 257 -6.05 -37.52 -0.09
CA VAL A 257 -4.80 -37.31 0.61
C VAL A 257 -5.09 -36.59 1.92
N ILE A 258 -4.49 -37.09 3.00
CA ILE A 258 -4.54 -36.46 4.32
C ILE A 258 -3.15 -36.03 4.77
N SER A 259 -3.10 -35.05 5.65
CA SER A 259 -1.82 -34.61 6.28
C SER A 259 -1.22 -35.76 7.09
N PRO A 260 0.12 -35.91 7.10
CA PRO A 260 0.78 -36.87 7.97
C PRO A 260 0.45 -36.72 9.47
N GLU A 261 0.06 -35.52 9.89
CA GLU A 261 -0.29 -35.19 11.27
C GLU A 261 -1.82 -35.35 11.55
N HIS A 262 -2.58 -35.88 10.60
CA HIS A 262 -4.04 -35.97 10.78
C HIS A 262 -4.44 -36.92 11.91
N PRO A 263 -5.29 -36.49 12.87
CA PRO A 263 -5.56 -37.25 14.10
C PRO A 263 -6.22 -38.63 13.87
N LEU A 264 -6.92 -38.81 12.75
CA LEU A 264 -7.55 -40.10 12.41
C LEU A 264 -6.54 -41.21 12.14
N ILE A 265 -5.28 -40.90 11.76
CA ILE A 265 -4.23 -41.90 11.54
C ILE A 265 -3.97 -42.66 12.85
N GLU A 266 -3.90 -41.94 13.97
CA GLU A 266 -3.74 -42.60 15.29
C GLU A 266 -4.94 -43.50 15.62
N LYS A 267 -6.15 -43.01 15.34
CA LYS A 267 -7.38 -43.79 15.57
C LYS A 267 -7.41 -45.07 14.73
N TRP A 268 -6.88 -45.01 13.50
CA TRP A 268 -6.87 -46.11 12.56
C TRP A 268 -5.64 -47.04 12.69
N ALA A 269 -4.70 -46.72 13.56
CA ALA A 269 -3.41 -47.45 13.66
C ALA A 269 -3.58 -49.01 13.74
N GLY A 270 -4.60 -49.47 14.43
CA GLY A 270 -4.92 -50.93 14.51
C GLY A 270 -5.52 -51.56 13.24
N SER A 271 -5.90 -50.75 12.26
CA SER A 271 -6.51 -51.16 11.01
C SER A 271 -5.62 -50.91 9.79
N ILE A 272 -4.49 -50.20 9.96
CA ILE A 272 -3.49 -49.91 8.93
C ILE A 272 -2.49 -51.05 8.88
N ASN A 273 -2.44 -51.80 7.75
CA ASN A 273 -1.56 -52.95 7.62
C ASN A 273 -0.07 -52.56 7.46
N ASN A 274 0.22 -51.43 6.85
CA ASN A 274 1.57 -50.89 6.62
C ASN A 274 1.97 -49.76 7.59
N LEU A 275 1.53 -49.85 8.86
CA LEU A 275 1.70 -48.81 9.86
C LEU A 275 3.16 -48.35 10.04
N ASP A 276 4.12 -49.23 9.95
CA ASP A 276 5.55 -48.91 10.10
C ASP A 276 6.04 -47.95 8.98
N GLU A 277 5.57 -48.16 7.74
CA GLU A 277 5.87 -47.30 6.60
C GLU A 277 5.22 -45.89 6.81
N VAL A 278 3.97 -45.89 7.27
CA VAL A 278 3.24 -44.66 7.62
C VAL A 278 3.98 -43.86 8.67
N ARG A 279 4.46 -44.50 9.73
CA ARG A 279 5.24 -43.87 10.81
C ARG A 279 6.57 -43.31 10.33
N ALA A 280 7.29 -44.05 9.48
CA ALA A 280 8.54 -43.58 8.89
C ALA A 280 8.31 -42.31 8.06
N TYR A 281 7.24 -42.27 7.25
CA TYR A 281 6.85 -41.09 6.48
C TYR A 281 6.45 -39.89 7.35
N GLN A 282 5.69 -40.10 8.43
CA GLN A 282 5.34 -39.07 9.40
C GLN A 282 6.58 -38.40 9.99
N GLN A 283 7.59 -39.21 10.36
CA GLN A 283 8.86 -38.70 10.89
C GLN A 283 9.66 -37.89 9.86
N GLU A 284 9.65 -38.31 8.62
CA GLU A 284 10.31 -37.56 7.52
C GLU A 284 9.59 -36.22 7.29
N ALA A 285 8.26 -36.24 7.16
CA ALA A 285 7.46 -35.03 6.95
C ALA A 285 7.60 -34.01 8.08
N ALA A 286 7.72 -34.46 9.33
CA ALA A 286 7.87 -33.61 10.50
C ALA A 286 9.19 -32.80 10.51
N ARG A 287 10.19 -33.20 9.71
CA ARG A 287 11.47 -32.49 9.58
C ARG A 287 11.43 -31.35 8.57
N LYS A 288 10.40 -31.30 7.73
CA LYS A 288 10.25 -30.32 6.65
C LYS A 288 9.41 -29.12 7.12
N SER A 289 9.82 -27.92 6.71
CA SER A 289 9.01 -26.72 6.91
C SER A 289 7.76 -26.71 6.02
N ASP A 290 6.72 -25.94 6.39
CA ASP A 290 5.53 -25.77 5.55
C ASP A 290 5.88 -25.25 4.15
N PHE A 291 6.92 -24.41 4.03
CA PHE A 291 7.40 -23.90 2.75
C PHE A 291 7.97 -25.02 1.88
N GLU A 292 8.88 -25.83 2.41
CA GLU A 292 9.46 -26.98 1.70
C GLU A 292 8.40 -28.02 1.32
N ARG A 293 7.37 -28.16 2.15
CA ARG A 293 6.26 -29.10 1.90
C ARG A 293 5.33 -28.65 0.76
N THR A 294 5.17 -27.34 0.57
CA THR A 294 4.23 -26.77 -0.41
C THR A 294 4.90 -26.30 -1.70
N GLU A 295 6.22 -26.45 -1.86
CA GLU A 295 6.93 -26.06 -3.07
C GLU A 295 6.42 -26.85 -4.30
N LEU A 296 6.01 -26.12 -5.34
CA LEU A 296 5.31 -26.68 -6.51
C LEU A 296 6.19 -27.62 -7.35
N ASN A 297 7.51 -27.40 -7.40
CA ASN A 297 8.45 -28.13 -8.26
C ASN A 297 9.06 -29.36 -7.58
N LYS A 298 8.54 -29.79 -6.45
CA LYS A 298 9.06 -30.91 -5.69
C LYS A 298 8.48 -32.24 -6.17
N ASP A 299 9.28 -33.29 -6.11
CA ASP A 299 8.82 -34.66 -6.30
C ASP A 299 7.67 -35.00 -5.34
N LYS A 300 6.55 -35.46 -5.89
CA LYS A 300 5.39 -35.83 -5.09
C LYS A 300 5.69 -37.15 -4.35
N THR A 301 5.65 -37.10 -3.04
CA THR A 301 5.85 -38.28 -2.16
C THR A 301 4.58 -38.55 -1.37
N GLY A 302 4.37 -39.79 -0.99
CA GLY A 302 3.22 -40.16 -0.17
C GLY A 302 3.23 -41.67 0.13
N VAL A 303 2.43 -42.09 1.11
CA VAL A 303 2.25 -43.49 1.49
C VAL A 303 0.74 -43.76 1.51
N CYS A 304 0.33 -44.84 0.86
CA CYS A 304 -1.06 -45.32 0.91
C CYS A 304 -1.35 -45.94 2.28
N LEU A 305 -2.53 -45.67 2.84
CA LEU A 305 -2.99 -46.31 4.06
C LEU A 305 -3.61 -47.67 3.67
N ASP A 306 -2.85 -48.76 3.79
CA ASP A 306 -3.36 -50.09 3.49
C ASP A 306 -4.37 -50.55 4.54
N GLY A 307 -5.57 -50.92 4.12
CA GLY A 307 -6.67 -51.34 4.98
C GLY A 307 -7.73 -50.26 5.29
N VAL A 308 -7.53 -49.03 4.82
CA VAL A 308 -8.48 -47.92 4.99
C VAL A 308 -8.78 -47.23 3.67
N MET A 309 -10.04 -47.16 3.28
CA MET A 309 -10.49 -46.52 2.04
C MET A 309 -11.48 -45.40 2.35
N GLY A 310 -11.48 -44.37 1.51
CA GLY A 310 -12.53 -43.33 1.47
C GLY A 310 -13.68 -43.81 0.53
N ILE A 311 -14.89 -43.37 0.80
CA ILE A 311 -16.06 -43.64 -0.03
C ILE A 311 -16.48 -42.34 -0.69
N ASN A 312 -16.40 -42.25 -2.02
CA ASN A 312 -16.81 -41.09 -2.77
C ASN A 312 -18.33 -40.89 -2.65
N PRO A 313 -18.82 -39.75 -2.10
CA PRO A 313 -20.24 -39.58 -1.77
C PRO A 313 -21.19 -39.54 -2.98
N VAL A 314 -20.68 -39.25 -4.20
CA VAL A 314 -21.54 -39.12 -5.41
C VAL A 314 -21.79 -40.44 -6.12
N ASN A 315 -20.94 -41.46 -5.96
CA ASN A 315 -21.05 -42.74 -6.68
C ASN A 315 -20.76 -43.98 -5.81
N ASP A 316 -20.55 -43.78 -4.50
CA ASP A 316 -20.26 -44.83 -3.51
C ASP A 316 -19.03 -45.70 -3.84
N THR A 317 -18.11 -45.20 -4.70
CA THR A 317 -16.87 -45.90 -5.05
C THR A 317 -15.85 -45.78 -3.91
N GLU A 318 -15.21 -46.88 -3.56
CA GLU A 318 -14.10 -46.92 -2.63
C GLU A 318 -12.83 -46.36 -3.33
N ILE A 319 -12.18 -45.39 -2.71
CA ILE A 319 -10.98 -44.74 -3.23
C ILE A 319 -9.87 -44.81 -2.16
N PRO A 320 -8.57 -44.98 -2.57
CA PRO A 320 -7.48 -45.09 -1.62
C PRO A 320 -7.22 -43.77 -0.91
N ILE A 321 -6.76 -43.85 0.34
CA ILE A 321 -6.34 -42.72 1.15
C ILE A 321 -4.81 -42.74 1.27
N PHE A 322 -4.15 -41.65 0.89
CA PHE A 322 -2.72 -41.43 1.07
C PHE A 322 -2.44 -40.46 2.17
N ILE A 323 -1.27 -40.56 2.81
CA ILE A 323 -0.65 -39.45 3.53
C ILE A 323 0.37 -38.82 2.61
N SER A 324 0.45 -37.50 2.60
CA SER A 324 1.48 -36.76 1.87
C SER A 324 1.81 -35.43 2.53
N ASP A 325 3.07 -35.07 2.45
CA ASP A 325 3.63 -33.88 3.10
C ASP A 325 3.10 -32.54 2.50
N TYR A 326 2.56 -32.54 1.29
CA TYR A 326 1.96 -31.32 0.69
C TYR A 326 0.58 -30.96 1.25
N VAL A 327 -0.07 -31.83 2.02
CA VAL A 327 -1.30 -31.52 2.75
C VAL A 327 -0.98 -31.09 4.16
N LEU A 328 -1.48 -29.93 4.57
CA LEU A 328 -1.20 -29.32 5.85
C LEU A 328 -2.45 -29.31 6.74
N THR A 329 -2.30 -29.65 8.03
CA THR A 329 -3.39 -29.50 9.01
C THR A 329 -3.68 -28.03 9.35
N SER A 330 -2.74 -27.14 9.06
CA SER A 330 -2.90 -25.69 9.26
C SER A 330 -3.75 -25.01 8.20
N TYR A 331 -4.11 -25.72 7.11
CA TYR A 331 -4.91 -25.19 6.01
C TYR A 331 -6.09 -26.13 5.71
N GLY A 332 -7.30 -25.60 5.79
CA GLY A 332 -8.52 -26.35 5.57
C GLY A 332 -8.78 -27.43 6.64
N THR A 333 -9.21 -28.61 6.19
CA THR A 333 -9.56 -29.74 7.06
C THR A 333 -8.40 -30.72 7.31
N GLY A 334 -7.24 -30.47 6.71
CA GLY A 334 -6.13 -31.44 6.74
C GLY A 334 -6.34 -32.64 5.82
N ALA A 335 -7.39 -32.62 4.98
CA ALA A 335 -7.74 -33.64 4.00
C ALA A 335 -8.14 -33.01 2.67
N ILE A 336 -7.79 -33.62 1.56
CA ILE A 336 -8.20 -33.23 0.21
C ILE A 336 -8.74 -34.43 -0.58
N MET A 337 -9.64 -34.17 -1.49
CA MET A 337 -9.94 -35.06 -2.60
C MET A 337 -9.03 -34.75 -3.76
N ALA A 338 -8.62 -35.73 -4.53
CA ALA A 338 -7.75 -35.55 -5.68
C ALA A 338 -8.46 -35.89 -6.98
N VAL A 339 -8.36 -34.97 -7.95
CA VAL A 339 -9.01 -35.09 -9.27
C VAL A 339 -7.94 -35.02 -10.37
N PRO A 340 -7.25 -36.10 -10.67
CA PRO A 340 -6.09 -36.10 -11.57
C PRO A 340 -6.33 -35.51 -12.96
N ALA A 341 -7.55 -35.69 -13.51
CA ALA A 341 -7.85 -35.17 -14.84
C ALA A 341 -7.84 -33.65 -14.94
N HIS A 342 -8.00 -32.93 -13.79
CA HIS A 342 -8.23 -31.48 -13.78
C HIS A 342 -7.32 -30.69 -12.82
N ASP A 343 -6.31 -31.32 -12.24
CA ASP A 343 -5.27 -30.69 -11.40
C ASP A 343 -3.91 -31.29 -11.73
N THR A 344 -2.94 -30.46 -12.10
CA THR A 344 -1.60 -30.92 -12.52
C THR A 344 -0.88 -31.68 -11.40
N ARG A 345 -0.98 -31.23 -10.16
CA ARG A 345 -0.36 -31.87 -9.01
C ARG A 345 -0.97 -33.26 -8.76
N ASP A 346 -2.29 -33.36 -8.83
CA ASP A 346 -3.01 -34.61 -8.66
C ASP A 346 -2.70 -35.56 -9.81
N TRP A 347 -2.54 -35.05 -11.03
CA TRP A 347 -2.18 -35.83 -12.21
C TRP A 347 -0.77 -36.42 -12.08
N GLU A 348 0.23 -35.62 -11.66
CA GLU A 348 1.61 -36.08 -11.44
C GLU A 348 1.65 -37.18 -10.36
N PHE A 349 0.89 -36.99 -9.26
CA PHE A 349 0.78 -37.97 -8.19
C PHE A 349 0.11 -39.27 -8.70
N ALA A 350 -1.02 -39.15 -9.44
CA ALA A 350 -1.72 -40.31 -9.99
C ALA A 350 -0.85 -41.11 -10.96
N LYS A 351 -0.06 -40.45 -11.82
CA LYS A 351 0.93 -41.10 -12.69
C LYS A 351 1.98 -41.85 -11.91
N LYS A 352 2.53 -41.23 -10.86
CA LYS A 352 3.57 -41.86 -10.03
C LYS A 352 3.07 -43.11 -9.30
N PHE A 353 1.87 -43.05 -8.76
CA PHE A 353 1.28 -44.14 -7.99
C PHE A 353 0.33 -45.06 -8.82
N ASN A 354 0.29 -44.87 -10.15
CA ASN A 354 -0.53 -45.63 -11.09
C ASN A 354 -2.02 -45.67 -10.72
N LEU A 355 -2.56 -44.48 -10.36
CA LEU A 355 -3.96 -44.30 -9.98
C LEU A 355 -4.83 -43.93 -11.19
N PRO A 356 -6.15 -44.22 -11.15
CA PRO A 356 -7.04 -43.87 -12.25
C PRO A 356 -7.13 -42.37 -12.51
N ILE A 357 -7.25 -41.99 -13.79
CA ILE A 357 -7.47 -40.61 -14.24
C ILE A 357 -8.79 -40.61 -15.04
N ILE A 358 -9.81 -39.95 -14.49
CA ILE A 358 -11.18 -39.92 -15.05
C ILE A 358 -11.49 -38.48 -15.47
N GLU A 359 -11.73 -38.29 -16.78
CA GLU A 359 -12.19 -37.01 -17.32
C GLU A 359 -13.64 -36.74 -16.88
N VAL A 360 -13.88 -35.59 -16.26
CA VAL A 360 -15.21 -35.13 -15.83
C VAL A 360 -15.57 -33.73 -16.35
N VAL A 361 -14.61 -33.02 -16.94
CA VAL A 361 -14.84 -31.76 -17.67
C VAL A 361 -14.21 -31.90 -19.06
N ALA A 362 -15.03 -31.89 -20.09
CA ALA A 362 -14.59 -31.94 -21.48
C ALA A 362 -14.04 -30.58 -21.94
N GLY A 363 -13.02 -30.62 -22.80
CA GLY A 363 -12.41 -29.42 -23.39
C GLY A 363 -10.90 -29.51 -23.59
N GLY A 364 -10.23 -30.45 -22.93
CA GLY A 364 -8.83 -30.81 -23.16
C GLY A 364 -8.62 -31.76 -24.33
N GLU A 365 -7.37 -31.98 -24.74
CA GLU A 365 -7.03 -32.94 -25.81
C GLU A 365 -7.08 -34.40 -25.32
N ASP A 366 -6.32 -34.71 -24.24
CA ASP A 366 -6.21 -36.06 -23.70
C ASP A 366 -5.72 -36.01 -22.25
N VAL A 367 -6.63 -36.21 -21.29
CA VAL A 367 -6.33 -36.19 -19.86
C VAL A 367 -5.34 -37.30 -19.42
N GLN A 368 -5.10 -38.31 -20.28
CA GLN A 368 -4.07 -39.33 -20.01
C GLN A 368 -2.67 -38.83 -20.29
N LYS A 369 -2.50 -37.79 -21.11
CA LYS A 369 -1.21 -37.20 -21.43
C LYS A 369 -0.87 -36.00 -20.53
N GLU A 370 -1.88 -35.19 -20.20
CA GLU A 370 -1.75 -34.02 -19.32
C GLU A 370 -3.09 -33.67 -18.69
N ALA A 371 -3.04 -33.02 -17.53
CA ALA A 371 -4.25 -32.54 -16.86
C ALA A 371 -4.88 -31.35 -17.62
N PHE A 372 -6.21 -31.41 -17.83
CA PHE A 372 -6.95 -30.26 -18.34
C PHE A 372 -7.33 -29.33 -17.19
N THR A 373 -6.55 -28.28 -16.99
CA THR A 373 -6.67 -27.33 -15.87
C THR A 373 -7.49 -26.08 -16.19
N ASP A 374 -7.61 -25.70 -17.47
CA ASP A 374 -8.46 -24.59 -17.93
C ASP A 374 -9.93 -25.05 -18.09
N CYS A 375 -10.51 -25.41 -16.97
CA CYS A 375 -11.85 -25.96 -16.92
C CYS A 375 -12.91 -24.95 -16.45
N ALA A 376 -12.68 -23.66 -16.57
CA ALA A 376 -13.69 -22.64 -16.26
C ALA A 376 -14.84 -22.63 -17.30
N THR A 377 -14.57 -23.03 -18.53
CA THR A 377 -15.48 -22.96 -19.68
C THR A 377 -15.93 -24.34 -20.23
N GLY A 378 -15.47 -25.43 -19.60
CA GLY A 378 -15.79 -26.80 -20.04
C GLY A 378 -17.21 -27.23 -19.74
N THR A 379 -17.60 -28.36 -20.33
CA THR A 379 -18.90 -29.05 -20.10
C THR A 379 -18.64 -30.32 -19.31
N LEU A 380 -19.48 -30.60 -18.31
CA LEU A 380 -19.35 -31.79 -17.47
C LEU A 380 -19.66 -33.05 -18.28
N VAL A 381 -18.79 -34.07 -18.14
CA VAL A 381 -18.93 -35.39 -18.72
C VAL A 381 -18.69 -36.44 -17.63
N ASN A 382 -19.16 -37.68 -17.81
CA ASN A 382 -18.98 -38.79 -16.87
C ASN A 382 -19.37 -38.44 -15.41
N SER A 383 -20.30 -37.51 -15.22
CA SER A 383 -20.61 -36.88 -13.94
C SER A 383 -22.08 -37.05 -13.52
N GLY A 384 -22.72 -38.20 -13.86
CA GLY A 384 -24.07 -38.52 -13.43
C GLY A 384 -25.07 -37.39 -13.74
N PHE A 385 -25.77 -36.91 -12.71
CA PHE A 385 -26.85 -35.94 -12.83
C PHE A 385 -26.41 -34.53 -13.26
N ILE A 386 -25.10 -34.19 -13.20
CA ILE A 386 -24.55 -32.91 -13.66
C ILE A 386 -23.88 -33.01 -15.04
N SER A 387 -23.88 -34.18 -15.69
CA SER A 387 -23.35 -34.34 -17.04
C SER A 387 -24.11 -33.46 -18.04
N GLY A 388 -23.38 -32.79 -18.93
CA GLY A 388 -23.93 -31.87 -19.92
C GLY A 388 -24.11 -30.40 -19.42
N MET A 389 -23.95 -30.14 -18.12
CA MET A 389 -24.00 -28.79 -17.56
C MET A 389 -22.69 -28.07 -17.81
N SER A 390 -22.74 -26.72 -17.81
CA SER A 390 -21.55 -25.91 -17.68
C SER A 390 -20.95 -26.07 -16.27
N VAL A 391 -19.66 -25.77 -16.12
CA VAL A 391 -18.95 -25.85 -14.82
C VAL A 391 -19.66 -25.04 -13.73
N GLU A 392 -20.17 -23.85 -14.05
CA GLU A 392 -20.84 -23.00 -13.08
C GLU A 392 -22.20 -23.56 -12.64
N GLU A 393 -23.02 -24.03 -13.58
CA GLU A 393 -24.29 -24.69 -13.28
C GLU A 393 -24.08 -25.98 -12.46
N ALA A 394 -23.04 -26.73 -12.79
CA ALA A 394 -22.70 -27.97 -12.09
C ALA A 394 -22.25 -27.74 -10.64
N LYS A 395 -21.52 -26.69 -10.37
CA LYS A 395 -21.15 -26.31 -9.00
C LYS A 395 -22.36 -26.01 -8.13
N HIS A 396 -23.33 -25.24 -8.65
CA HIS A 396 -24.57 -24.97 -7.94
C HIS A 396 -25.39 -26.25 -7.72
N ALA A 397 -25.61 -27.02 -8.77
CA ALA A 397 -26.37 -28.27 -8.68
C ALA A 397 -25.72 -29.27 -7.72
N MET A 398 -24.39 -29.35 -7.68
CA MET A 398 -23.67 -30.23 -6.78
C MET A 398 -23.79 -29.77 -5.32
N ILE A 399 -23.69 -28.48 -5.04
CA ILE A 399 -23.86 -27.92 -3.69
C ILE A 399 -25.28 -28.23 -3.19
N ASP A 400 -26.29 -27.94 -3.99
CA ASP A 400 -27.70 -28.23 -3.64
C ASP A 400 -27.91 -29.71 -3.37
N TRP A 401 -27.33 -30.61 -4.18
CA TRP A 401 -27.39 -32.04 -3.99
C TRP A 401 -26.67 -32.47 -2.69
N LEU A 402 -25.47 -31.97 -2.42
CA LEU A 402 -24.71 -32.29 -1.20
C LEU A 402 -25.48 -31.92 0.06
N GLU A 403 -26.11 -30.74 0.07
CA GLU A 403 -26.94 -30.29 1.19
C GLU A 403 -28.18 -31.12 1.37
N LYS A 404 -28.88 -31.42 0.30
CA LYS A 404 -30.10 -32.26 0.31
C LYS A 404 -29.83 -33.67 0.81
N GLU A 405 -28.74 -34.28 0.39
CA GLU A 405 -28.35 -35.64 0.78
C GLU A 405 -27.62 -35.69 2.14
N GLY A 406 -27.36 -34.55 2.77
CA GLY A 406 -26.61 -34.47 4.02
C GLY A 406 -25.14 -34.95 3.90
N LYS A 407 -24.56 -34.84 2.71
CA LYS A 407 -23.20 -35.29 2.38
C LYS A 407 -22.21 -34.13 2.26
N GLY A 408 -22.63 -32.91 2.54
CA GLY A 408 -21.81 -31.70 2.51
C GLY A 408 -22.64 -30.45 2.61
N ARG A 409 -21.96 -29.29 2.52
CA ARG A 409 -22.58 -27.96 2.60
C ARG A 409 -21.77 -26.92 1.86
N GLU A 410 -22.43 -25.84 1.45
CA GLU A 410 -21.70 -24.67 0.95
C GLU A 410 -20.75 -24.12 2.02
N LYS A 411 -19.59 -23.69 1.59
CA LYS A 411 -18.59 -23.07 2.46
C LYS A 411 -17.84 -21.95 1.77
N ILE A 412 -17.81 -20.80 2.43
CA ILE A 412 -16.88 -19.73 2.06
C ILE A 412 -15.63 -19.91 2.92
N ASN A 413 -14.48 -19.94 2.28
CA ASN A 413 -13.20 -20.07 2.93
C ASN A 413 -12.28 -18.89 2.56
N PHE A 414 -11.26 -18.63 3.38
CA PHE A 414 -10.31 -17.56 3.18
C PHE A 414 -8.88 -18.09 3.33
N LYS A 415 -7.95 -17.56 2.50
CA LYS A 415 -6.51 -17.81 2.69
C LYS A 415 -5.95 -17.04 3.87
N LEU A 416 -6.54 -15.87 4.17
CA LEU A 416 -6.18 -15.05 5.32
C LEU A 416 -6.23 -15.88 6.60
N ARG A 417 -5.23 -15.71 7.45
CA ARG A 417 -5.14 -16.32 8.77
C ARG A 417 -5.20 -15.25 9.83
N ASP A 418 -5.52 -15.65 11.07
CA ASP A 418 -5.49 -14.74 12.19
C ASP A 418 -4.11 -14.11 12.36
N TRP A 419 -4.11 -12.84 12.71
CA TRP A 419 -2.89 -12.06 12.82
C TRP A 419 -2.08 -12.47 14.05
N VAL A 420 -0.84 -12.95 13.84
CA VAL A 420 0.13 -13.28 14.89
C VAL A 420 0.62 -11.96 15.49
N PHE A 421 0.14 -11.63 16.67
CA PHE A 421 0.19 -10.27 17.20
C PHE A 421 1.31 -9.99 18.20
N SER A 422 1.75 -10.95 19.01
CA SER A 422 2.79 -10.68 20.02
C SER A 422 4.22 -10.83 19.51
N ARG A 423 5.15 -10.08 20.13
CA ARG A 423 6.59 -10.08 19.85
C ARG A 423 7.38 -10.25 21.13
N GLN A 424 8.45 -11.04 21.06
CA GLN A 424 9.34 -11.35 22.19
C GLN A 424 10.50 -10.35 22.23
N ARG A 425 10.12 -9.06 22.27
CA ARG A 425 11.06 -7.94 22.24
C ARG A 425 10.71 -6.91 23.31
N TYR A 426 11.69 -6.08 23.69
CA TYR A 426 11.49 -5.05 24.69
C TYR A 426 10.81 -3.80 24.11
N TRP A 427 11.30 -3.31 22.96
CA TRP A 427 10.87 -2.03 22.38
C TRP A 427 9.58 -2.16 21.58
N GLY A 428 8.47 -2.18 22.29
CA GLY A 428 7.12 -2.27 21.77
C GLY A 428 6.08 -1.92 22.84
N GLU A 429 4.83 -1.71 22.45
CA GLU A 429 3.76 -1.44 23.41
C GLU A 429 3.52 -2.67 24.30
N PRO A 430 3.55 -2.53 25.64
CA PRO A 430 3.22 -3.64 26.55
C PRO A 430 1.78 -4.09 26.37
N ILE A 431 1.56 -5.41 26.37
CA ILE A 431 0.21 -5.99 26.31
C ILE A 431 -0.43 -5.89 27.70
N PRO A 432 -1.58 -5.19 27.86
CA PRO A 432 -2.16 -4.86 29.16
C PRO A 432 -2.97 -6.03 29.74
N ILE A 433 -2.35 -7.21 29.86
CA ILE A 433 -2.94 -8.43 30.38
C ILE A 433 -2.07 -8.98 31.52
N VAL A 434 -2.71 -9.57 32.51
CA VAL A 434 -2.03 -10.36 33.52
C VAL A 434 -2.48 -11.83 33.48
N LYS A 435 -1.56 -12.76 33.75
CA LYS A 435 -1.83 -14.18 33.86
C LYS A 435 -1.95 -14.56 35.36
N CYS A 436 -3.11 -15.01 35.75
CA CYS A 436 -3.41 -15.52 37.09
C CYS A 436 -3.68 -17.02 37.01
N GLU A 437 -3.12 -17.80 37.91
CA GLU A 437 -3.34 -19.25 37.91
C GLU A 437 -4.82 -19.63 38.18
N LYS A 438 -5.54 -18.82 38.95
CA LYS A 438 -6.96 -19.05 39.24
C LYS A 438 -7.89 -18.48 38.16
N CYS A 439 -7.61 -17.30 37.64
CA CYS A 439 -8.52 -16.54 36.76
C CYS A 439 -8.14 -16.63 35.25
N GLY A 440 -6.99 -17.19 34.92
CA GLY A 440 -6.47 -17.21 33.56
C GLY A 440 -5.92 -15.85 33.11
N TYR A 441 -6.18 -15.46 31.89
CA TYR A 441 -5.79 -14.15 31.35
C TYR A 441 -6.80 -13.09 31.76
N VAL A 442 -6.36 -12.06 32.47
CA VAL A 442 -7.20 -11.00 33.05
C VAL A 442 -6.72 -9.65 32.51
N PRO A 443 -7.62 -8.81 31.94
CA PRO A 443 -7.26 -7.47 31.48
C PRO A 443 -6.93 -6.56 32.68
N ILE A 444 -5.93 -5.69 32.48
CA ILE A 444 -5.66 -4.60 33.43
C ILE A 444 -6.84 -3.61 33.37
N PRO A 445 -7.25 -3.02 34.48
CA PRO A 445 -8.27 -1.99 34.50
C PRO A 445 -7.93 -0.81 33.61
N GLU A 446 -8.88 -0.31 32.84
CA GLU A 446 -8.63 0.83 31.91
C GLU A 446 -8.13 2.08 32.64
N SER A 447 -8.49 2.26 33.91
CA SER A 447 -7.98 3.36 34.73
C SER A 447 -6.50 3.26 35.08
N GLU A 448 -5.88 2.11 34.91
CA GLU A 448 -4.44 1.89 35.13
C GLU A 448 -3.60 2.03 33.85
N LEU A 449 -4.23 2.32 32.71
CA LEU A 449 -3.53 2.60 31.47
C LEU A 449 -2.91 4.02 31.50
N PRO A 450 -1.71 4.22 30.95
CA PRO A 450 -0.90 3.25 30.20
C PRO A 450 -0.11 2.30 31.12
N LEU A 451 -0.07 1.01 30.78
CA LEU A 451 0.95 0.11 31.31
C LEU A 451 2.29 0.47 30.66
N ARG A 452 3.19 1.05 31.44
CA ARG A 452 4.47 1.57 30.95
C ARG A 452 5.53 0.49 30.88
N LEU A 453 6.40 0.58 29.84
CA LEU A 453 7.64 -0.21 29.81
C LEU A 453 8.51 0.14 31.01
N PRO A 454 9.13 -0.86 31.68
CA PRO A 454 10.12 -0.59 32.72
C PRO A 454 11.39 -0.03 32.11
N ASN A 455 12.04 0.90 32.81
CA ASN A 455 13.37 1.35 32.43
C ASN A 455 14.40 0.30 32.82
N VAL A 456 15.23 -0.11 31.87
CA VAL A 456 16.15 -1.25 32.04
C VAL A 456 17.49 -1.00 31.39
N ASP A 457 18.55 -1.55 32.00
CA ASP A 457 19.92 -1.44 31.52
C ASP A 457 20.27 -2.49 30.45
N SER A 458 19.54 -3.62 30.42
CA SER A 458 19.76 -4.72 29.48
C SER A 458 18.42 -5.32 29.02
N TYR A 459 18.28 -5.47 27.71
CA TYR A 459 17.05 -5.97 27.04
C TYR A 459 17.38 -6.86 25.84
N GLU A 460 18.50 -7.56 25.86
CA GLU A 460 18.89 -8.46 24.77
C GLU A 460 17.88 -9.60 24.58
N PRO A 461 17.49 -9.88 23.31
CA PRO A 461 16.58 -10.96 23.01
C PRO A 461 17.20 -12.33 23.32
N THR A 462 16.33 -13.28 23.66
CA THR A 462 16.74 -14.63 24.04
C THR A 462 16.58 -15.63 22.90
N ASP A 463 17.44 -16.66 22.83
CA ASP A 463 17.31 -17.76 21.87
C ASP A 463 16.16 -18.72 22.21
N THR A 464 15.72 -18.71 23.46
CA THR A 464 14.60 -19.54 23.96
C THR A 464 13.25 -19.08 23.41
N GLY A 465 13.15 -17.82 22.96
CA GLY A 465 11.90 -17.21 22.55
C GLY A 465 11.10 -16.60 23.70
N GLU A 466 11.72 -16.45 24.86
CA GLU A 466 11.18 -15.72 25.99
C GLU A 466 11.51 -14.23 25.83
N SER A 467 10.55 -13.36 26.14
CA SER A 467 10.77 -11.90 26.07
C SER A 467 11.82 -11.44 27.09
N PRO A 468 12.68 -10.46 26.75
CA PRO A 468 13.59 -9.83 27.73
C PRO A 468 12.86 -9.32 28.98
N LEU A 469 11.63 -8.87 28.85
CA LEU A 469 10.79 -8.41 29.97
C LEU A 469 10.56 -9.51 31.03
N ALA A 470 10.58 -10.78 30.66
CA ALA A 470 10.34 -11.89 31.59
C ALA A 470 11.38 -11.98 32.71
N LYS A 471 12.59 -11.43 32.50
CA LYS A 471 13.65 -11.37 33.50
C LYS A 471 13.47 -10.25 34.54
N MET A 472 12.54 -9.33 34.30
CA MET A 472 12.30 -8.15 35.15
C MET A 472 11.27 -8.47 36.24
N THR A 473 11.66 -9.27 37.20
CA THR A 473 10.76 -9.85 38.20
C THR A 473 9.91 -8.82 38.96
N ASP A 474 10.47 -7.64 39.25
CA ASP A 474 9.77 -6.56 39.96
C ASP A 474 8.66 -5.92 39.10
N TRP A 475 8.82 -5.90 37.80
CA TRP A 475 7.79 -5.44 36.89
C TRP A 475 6.79 -6.57 36.53
N VAL A 476 7.27 -7.80 36.35
CA VAL A 476 6.42 -8.94 35.94
C VAL A 476 5.45 -9.33 37.04
N ASN A 477 5.92 -9.43 38.30
CA ASN A 477 5.08 -9.88 39.40
C ASN A 477 4.09 -8.77 39.82
N THR A 478 2.83 -9.16 39.92
CA THR A 478 1.74 -8.21 40.23
C THR A 478 0.60 -8.96 40.97
N THR A 479 -0.48 -8.25 41.23
CA THR A 479 -1.72 -8.82 41.76
C THR A 479 -2.77 -8.94 40.68
N CYS A 480 -3.58 -9.97 40.73
CA CYS A 480 -4.68 -10.18 39.81
C CYS A 480 -5.80 -9.16 40.04
N PRO A 481 -6.22 -8.35 39.08
CA PRO A 481 -7.31 -7.40 39.26
C PRO A 481 -8.67 -8.05 39.58
N CYS A 482 -8.82 -9.33 39.26
CA CYS A 482 -10.09 -10.04 39.47
C CYS A 482 -10.19 -10.66 40.88
N CYS A 483 -9.14 -11.36 41.33
CA CYS A 483 -9.22 -12.09 42.60
C CYS A 483 -8.26 -11.58 43.71
N GLY A 484 -7.41 -10.59 43.42
CA GLY A 484 -6.41 -10.05 44.37
C GLY A 484 -5.23 -10.98 44.65
N GLY A 485 -5.19 -12.19 44.09
CA GLY A 485 -4.10 -13.14 44.21
C GLY A 485 -2.87 -12.81 43.38
N PRO A 486 -1.76 -13.57 43.57
CA PRO A 486 -0.56 -13.39 42.78
C PRO A 486 -0.83 -13.59 41.27
N ALA A 487 -0.25 -12.71 40.46
CA ALA A 487 -0.36 -12.79 39.03
C ALA A 487 0.95 -12.30 38.37
N LYS A 488 1.11 -12.55 37.05
CA LYS A 488 2.24 -12.10 36.28
C LYS A 488 1.75 -11.27 35.11
N ARG A 489 2.37 -10.12 34.87
CA ARG A 489 2.13 -9.34 33.65
C ARG A 489 2.58 -10.13 32.41
N GLU A 490 1.86 -9.92 31.30
CA GLU A 490 2.31 -10.38 30.00
C GLU A 490 3.65 -9.73 29.66
N THR A 491 4.58 -10.53 29.13
CA THR A 491 5.94 -10.09 28.85
C THR A 491 6.21 -9.90 27.38
N ASP A 492 5.36 -10.42 26.50
CA ASP A 492 5.38 -10.08 25.07
C ASP A 492 4.88 -8.65 24.86
N THR A 493 5.38 -8.00 23.84
CA THR A 493 4.94 -6.68 23.40
C THR A 493 4.12 -6.78 22.11
N MET A 494 3.36 -5.73 21.80
CA MET A 494 2.65 -5.63 20.53
C MET A 494 3.63 -5.37 19.37
N PRO A 495 3.29 -5.73 18.12
CA PRO A 495 4.11 -5.39 16.97
C PRO A 495 4.01 -3.88 16.69
N GLN A 496 4.99 -3.29 15.98
CA GLN A 496 4.92 -1.89 15.58
C GLN A 496 3.63 -1.55 14.79
N TRP A 497 3.08 -2.53 14.08
CA TRP A 497 1.82 -2.39 13.34
C TRP A 497 0.60 -2.08 14.22
N ALA A 498 0.67 -2.33 15.52
CA ALA A 498 -0.40 -1.99 16.45
C ALA A 498 -0.57 -0.47 16.56
N GLY A 499 0.51 0.24 16.87
CA GLY A 499 0.51 1.70 16.94
C GLY A 499 0.14 2.35 15.61
N SER A 500 0.64 1.83 14.49
CA SER A 500 0.35 2.37 13.17
C SER A 500 -1.06 2.03 12.63
N SER A 501 -1.80 1.13 13.28
CA SER A 501 -3.14 0.75 12.79
C SER A 501 -4.24 1.78 13.06
N TRP A 502 -4.00 2.81 13.89
CA TRP A 502 -5.02 3.78 14.27
C TRP A 502 -4.53 5.24 14.34
N TYR A 503 -3.28 5.51 13.99
CA TYR A 503 -2.61 6.81 14.11
C TYR A 503 -3.37 7.96 13.42
N PHE A 504 -4.01 7.68 12.30
CA PHE A 504 -4.83 8.65 11.56
C PHE A 504 -6.03 9.15 12.37
N LEU A 505 -6.53 8.37 13.32
CA LEU A 505 -7.58 8.80 14.26
C LEU A 505 -6.97 9.72 15.32
N ARG A 506 -5.79 9.41 15.85
CA ARG A 506 -5.15 10.23 16.86
C ARG A 506 -4.82 11.63 16.37
N TYR A 507 -4.41 11.79 15.12
CA TYR A 507 -4.16 13.10 14.52
C TYR A 507 -5.38 14.04 14.55
N THR A 508 -6.59 13.51 14.61
CA THR A 508 -7.79 14.35 14.65
C THR A 508 -7.92 15.10 15.98
N ASP A 509 -7.37 14.55 17.08
CA ASP A 509 -7.42 15.16 18.42
C ASP A 509 -6.28 14.59 19.30
N PRO A 510 -4.99 14.95 19.00
CA PRO A 510 -3.83 14.26 19.56
C PRO A 510 -3.59 14.52 21.05
N HIS A 511 -4.17 15.59 21.59
CA HIS A 511 -3.99 15.99 22.99
C HIS A 511 -5.12 15.54 23.90
N ASN A 512 -6.08 14.78 23.41
CA ASN A 512 -7.19 14.29 24.19
C ASN A 512 -6.72 13.26 25.24
N GLN A 513 -7.01 13.54 26.49
CA GLN A 513 -6.62 12.67 27.62
C GLN A 513 -7.71 11.65 27.99
N ASN A 514 -8.94 11.85 27.53
CA ASN A 514 -10.12 11.09 27.96
C ASN A 514 -10.58 10.05 26.93
N ALA A 515 -10.19 10.22 25.66
CA ALA A 515 -10.51 9.33 24.56
C ALA A 515 -9.34 9.28 23.56
N LEU A 516 -9.33 8.30 22.66
CA LEU A 516 -8.36 8.24 21.58
C LEU A 516 -8.44 9.47 20.66
N ALA A 517 -9.63 10.03 20.52
CA ALA A 517 -9.99 11.34 19.97
C ALA A 517 -11.44 11.67 20.36
N SER A 518 -11.84 12.94 20.34
CA SER A 518 -13.20 13.32 20.62
C SER A 518 -14.15 12.85 19.51
N LYS A 519 -15.39 12.60 19.86
CA LYS A 519 -16.42 12.15 18.91
C LYS A 519 -16.62 13.18 17.79
N GLU A 520 -16.67 14.44 18.15
CA GLU A 520 -16.86 15.56 17.22
C GLU A 520 -15.71 15.64 16.20
N ALA A 521 -14.47 15.45 16.65
CA ALA A 521 -13.30 15.44 15.76
C ALA A 521 -13.32 14.24 14.83
N LEU A 522 -13.69 13.05 15.34
CA LEU A 522 -13.82 11.84 14.51
C LEU A 522 -14.94 11.99 13.47
N GLU A 523 -16.12 12.51 13.86
CA GLU A 523 -17.23 12.73 12.94
C GLU A 523 -16.90 13.74 11.83
N TYR A 524 -16.10 14.76 12.15
CA TYR A 524 -15.70 15.77 11.17
C TYR A 524 -14.57 15.28 10.25
N TRP A 525 -13.49 14.71 10.80
CA TRP A 525 -12.30 14.42 10.03
C TRP A 525 -12.34 13.07 9.28
N THR A 526 -13.08 12.06 9.78
CA THR A 526 -13.12 10.74 9.14
C THR A 526 -14.23 10.63 8.09
N PRO A 527 -14.03 9.80 7.06
CA PRO A 527 -12.80 9.12 6.71
C PRO A 527 -11.71 10.07 6.21
N VAL A 528 -10.46 9.62 6.19
CA VAL A 528 -9.37 10.32 5.51
C VAL A 528 -9.73 10.48 4.03
N ASP A 529 -9.65 11.71 3.50
CA ASP A 529 -10.06 11.98 2.12
C ASP A 529 -9.07 11.45 1.09
N TRP A 530 -7.76 11.59 1.35
CA TRP A 530 -6.73 11.06 0.46
C TRP A 530 -5.53 10.55 1.26
N TYR A 531 -5.24 9.28 1.09
CA TYR A 531 -4.09 8.61 1.69
C TYR A 531 -3.12 8.12 0.63
N ASN A 532 -1.83 8.43 0.77
CA ASN A 532 -0.77 7.92 -0.10
C ASN A 532 0.31 7.18 0.68
N GLY A 533 0.79 6.06 0.14
CA GLY A 533 1.86 5.27 0.75
C GLY A 533 2.39 4.17 -0.16
N GLY A 534 3.38 3.42 0.34
CA GLY A 534 4.05 2.36 -0.41
C GLY A 534 3.16 1.17 -0.73
N MET A 535 3.46 0.49 -1.84
CA MET A 535 2.75 -0.75 -2.23
C MET A 535 3.05 -1.92 -1.30
N GLU A 536 4.22 -1.93 -0.66
CA GLU A 536 4.66 -2.94 0.31
C GLU A 536 3.74 -3.05 1.52
N HIS A 537 3.07 -1.94 1.88
CA HIS A 537 2.15 -1.90 3.02
C HIS A 537 0.73 -2.39 2.70
N THR A 538 0.45 -2.77 1.45
CA THR A 538 -0.91 -3.16 1.00
C THR A 538 -1.51 -4.30 1.82
N THR A 539 -0.72 -5.33 2.13
CA THR A 539 -1.13 -6.51 2.91
C THR A 539 -0.66 -6.49 4.36
N LEU A 540 0.04 -5.45 4.77
CA LEU A 540 0.54 -5.19 6.13
C LEU A 540 -0.30 -4.08 6.79
N HIS A 541 0.30 -2.91 6.98
CA HIS A 541 -0.32 -1.74 7.64
C HIS A 541 -1.73 -1.43 7.12
N LEU A 542 -1.93 -1.36 5.80
CA LEU A 542 -3.21 -0.98 5.21
C LEU A 542 -4.32 -1.98 5.55
N LEU A 543 -4.02 -3.28 5.53
CA LEU A 543 -4.97 -4.33 5.91
C LEU A 543 -5.29 -4.28 7.41
N TYR A 544 -4.27 -4.12 8.25
CA TYR A 544 -4.44 -4.07 9.70
C TYR A 544 -5.19 -2.82 10.16
N SER A 545 -4.90 -1.66 9.58
CA SER A 545 -5.61 -0.41 9.90
C SER A 545 -7.08 -0.45 9.48
N ARG A 546 -7.41 -1.09 8.35
CA ARG A 546 -8.79 -1.33 7.94
C ARG A 546 -9.52 -2.26 8.91
N PHE A 547 -8.86 -3.34 9.36
CA PHE A 547 -9.40 -4.25 10.35
C PHE A 547 -9.70 -3.54 11.68
N TRP A 548 -8.74 -2.82 12.22
CA TRP A 548 -8.92 -2.09 13.49
C TRP A 548 -10.00 -1.02 13.38
N HIS A 549 -10.06 -0.30 12.28
CA HIS A 549 -11.09 0.72 12.05
C HIS A 549 -12.50 0.11 11.97
N LYS A 550 -12.67 -1.01 11.26
CA LYS A 550 -13.95 -1.74 11.23
C LYS A 550 -14.38 -2.22 12.62
N PHE A 551 -13.42 -2.70 13.40
CA PHE A 551 -13.68 -3.07 14.79
C PHE A 551 -14.13 -1.85 15.63
N LEU A 552 -13.45 -0.72 15.50
CA LEU A 552 -13.82 0.52 16.19
C LEU A 552 -15.19 1.04 15.72
N TYR A 553 -15.54 0.85 14.47
CA TYR A 553 -16.86 1.14 13.94
C TYR A 553 -17.94 0.25 14.59
N ASP A 554 -17.69 -1.05 14.71
CA ASP A 554 -18.63 -2.01 15.30
C ASP A 554 -18.91 -1.73 16.79
N ILE A 555 -17.94 -1.16 17.50
CA ILE A 555 -18.13 -0.75 18.90
C ILE A 555 -18.55 0.73 19.04
N GLY A 556 -18.85 1.43 17.94
CA GLY A 556 -19.41 2.78 17.94
C GLY A 556 -18.42 3.92 18.24
N VAL A 557 -17.11 3.69 18.07
CA VAL A 557 -16.06 4.70 18.33
C VAL A 557 -15.86 5.61 17.12
N VAL A 558 -15.90 5.07 15.91
CA VAL A 558 -15.75 5.82 14.67
C VAL A 558 -17.03 5.80 13.83
N PRO A 559 -17.31 6.85 13.02
CA PRO A 559 -18.59 6.96 12.31
C PRO A 559 -18.63 6.22 10.96
N THR A 560 -17.50 5.74 10.46
CA THR A 560 -17.39 5.12 9.13
C THR A 560 -16.81 3.72 9.22
N SER A 561 -17.23 2.83 8.30
CA SER A 561 -16.74 1.44 8.24
C SER A 561 -15.36 1.31 7.57
N GLU A 562 -14.94 2.31 6.78
CA GLU A 562 -13.64 2.39 6.15
C GLU A 562 -12.86 3.62 6.62
N PRO A 563 -11.55 3.47 6.86
CA PRO A 563 -10.72 4.56 7.37
C PRO A 563 -10.35 5.59 6.29
N TYR A 564 -10.24 5.15 5.03
CA TYR A 564 -9.71 5.93 3.92
C TYR A 564 -10.69 5.93 2.75
N LYS A 565 -10.99 7.11 2.21
CA LYS A 565 -11.84 7.27 1.04
C LYS A 565 -11.10 6.98 -0.26
N LYS A 566 -9.91 7.56 -0.42
CA LYS A 566 -9.05 7.40 -1.58
C LYS A 566 -7.66 6.94 -1.16
N ARG A 567 -7.11 5.92 -1.86
CA ARG A 567 -5.75 5.42 -1.64
C ARG A 567 -4.98 5.36 -2.94
N THR A 568 -3.85 6.06 -2.98
CA THR A 568 -2.88 6.03 -4.07
C THR A 568 -1.54 5.47 -3.58
N SER A 569 -0.70 5.06 -4.52
CA SER A 569 0.67 4.62 -4.20
C SER A 569 1.65 5.26 -5.17
N HIS A 570 2.82 5.59 -4.66
CA HIS A 570 3.90 6.14 -5.45
C HIS A 570 4.85 5.04 -5.93
N GLY A 571 5.50 5.29 -7.06
CA GLY A 571 6.60 4.47 -7.53
C GLY A 571 7.87 4.72 -6.74
N MET A 572 8.71 3.69 -6.63
CA MET A 572 9.97 3.76 -5.89
C MET A 572 10.99 4.63 -6.63
N ILE A 573 11.71 5.49 -5.91
CA ILE A 573 12.92 6.14 -6.44
C ILE A 573 14.08 5.17 -6.28
N LEU A 574 14.68 4.81 -7.40
CA LEU A 574 15.82 3.92 -7.50
C LEU A 574 17.13 4.71 -7.47
N GLY A 575 18.24 4.07 -7.14
CA GLY A 575 19.57 4.65 -7.30
C GLY A 575 19.88 4.95 -8.79
N GLU A 576 20.94 5.68 -9.06
CA GLU A 576 21.35 6.03 -10.43
C GLU A 576 21.61 4.81 -11.32
N ASN A 577 21.94 3.67 -10.72
CA ASN A 577 22.11 2.37 -11.38
C ASN A 577 20.80 1.62 -11.67
N GLY A 578 19.64 2.19 -11.33
CA GLY A 578 18.33 1.56 -11.49
C GLY A 578 17.98 0.50 -10.45
N GLU A 579 18.78 0.35 -9.38
CA GLU A 579 18.52 -0.58 -8.29
C GLU A 579 17.86 0.12 -7.10
N LYS A 580 17.16 -0.68 -6.28
CA LYS A 580 16.59 -0.18 -5.00
C LYS A 580 17.70 0.42 -4.14
N MET A 581 17.47 1.64 -3.65
CA MET A 581 18.37 2.27 -2.69
C MET A 581 18.44 1.47 -1.39
N SER A 582 19.64 1.15 -0.94
CA SER A 582 19.85 0.57 0.38
C SER A 582 21.21 0.97 0.94
N LYS A 583 21.29 1.08 2.26
CA LYS A 583 22.54 1.44 2.97
C LYS A 583 23.65 0.40 2.74
N SER A 584 23.28 -0.88 2.64
CA SER A 584 24.24 -1.96 2.38
C SER A 584 24.86 -1.92 0.99
N ARG A 585 24.19 -1.28 0.03
CA ARG A 585 24.67 -1.09 -1.34
C ARG A 585 25.42 0.21 -1.55
N GLY A 586 25.39 1.13 -0.58
CA GLY A 586 26.04 2.46 -0.68
C GLY A 586 25.48 3.37 -1.77
N ASN A 587 24.24 3.12 -2.25
CA ASN A 587 23.61 3.87 -3.33
C ASN A 587 22.48 4.81 -2.85
N VAL A 588 22.45 5.11 -1.55
CA VAL A 588 21.47 6.03 -0.96
C VAL A 588 21.86 7.48 -1.24
N VAL A 589 20.92 8.27 -1.74
CA VAL A 589 21.09 9.72 -1.91
C VAL A 589 20.44 10.43 -0.73
N ASN A 590 21.23 11.27 -0.04
CA ASN A 590 20.76 12.04 1.12
C ASN A 590 20.04 13.31 0.68
N PRO A 591 18.80 13.57 1.10
CA PRO A 591 18.08 14.80 0.78
C PRO A 591 18.77 16.06 1.29
N ASP A 592 19.49 16.01 2.42
CA ASP A 592 20.19 17.18 2.97
C ASP A 592 21.24 17.73 2.00
N GLU A 593 21.99 16.85 1.34
CA GLU A 593 22.99 17.23 0.34
C GLU A 593 22.36 17.89 -0.88
N ILE A 594 21.21 17.37 -1.31
CA ILE A 594 20.47 17.92 -2.44
C ILE A 594 19.88 19.30 -2.11
N VAL A 595 19.29 19.44 -0.93
CA VAL A 595 18.75 20.73 -0.45
C VAL A 595 19.86 21.76 -0.30
N ASP A 596 21.00 21.39 0.28
CA ASP A 596 22.14 22.31 0.43
C ASP A 596 22.70 22.79 -0.91
N GLN A 597 22.76 21.93 -1.93
CA GLN A 597 23.33 22.24 -3.22
C GLN A 597 22.36 22.94 -4.19
N TYR A 598 21.08 22.53 -4.20
CA TYR A 598 20.13 22.97 -5.20
C TYR A 598 18.91 23.73 -4.64
N GLY A 599 18.63 23.60 -3.36
CA GLY A 599 17.45 24.15 -2.68
C GLY A 599 16.28 23.17 -2.57
N ALA A 600 15.42 23.40 -1.57
CA ALA A 600 14.24 22.58 -1.31
C ALA A 600 13.21 22.63 -2.44
N ASP A 601 12.92 23.84 -2.98
CA ASP A 601 11.98 24.01 -4.09
C ASP A 601 12.43 23.25 -5.33
N THR A 602 13.73 23.24 -5.62
CA THR A 602 14.30 22.48 -6.73
C THR A 602 14.14 20.99 -6.54
N MET A 603 14.39 20.50 -5.32
CA MET A 603 14.24 19.08 -5.01
C MET A 603 12.76 18.65 -5.12
N ARG A 604 11.84 19.42 -4.56
CA ARG A 604 10.39 19.17 -4.65
C ARG A 604 9.91 19.07 -6.11
N LEU A 605 10.31 20.03 -6.94
CA LEU A 605 10.01 20.03 -8.37
C LEU A 605 10.59 18.79 -9.06
N TYR A 606 11.83 18.43 -8.75
CA TYR A 606 12.48 17.29 -9.38
C TYR A 606 11.82 15.96 -9.01
N GLU A 607 11.47 15.75 -7.74
CA GLU A 607 10.72 14.58 -7.25
C GLU A 607 9.41 14.37 -8.03
N MET A 608 8.75 15.44 -8.39
CA MET A 608 7.50 15.42 -9.13
C MET A 608 7.66 15.37 -10.66
N PHE A 609 8.83 15.77 -11.16
CA PHE A 609 9.12 15.86 -12.60
C PHE A 609 9.83 14.62 -13.16
N ILE A 610 10.51 13.83 -12.31
CA ILE A 610 11.35 12.68 -12.69
C ILE A 610 10.61 11.59 -13.50
N GLY A 611 9.27 11.55 -13.46
CA GLY A 611 8.45 10.61 -14.22
C GLY A 611 7.02 10.52 -13.71
N ASP A 612 6.32 9.52 -14.20
CA ASP A 612 4.97 9.18 -13.73
C ASP A 612 5.03 8.84 -12.24
N PHE A 613 4.11 9.42 -11.46
CA PHE A 613 4.11 9.29 -10.01
C PHE A 613 3.99 7.83 -9.52
N GLU A 614 3.20 7.02 -10.21
CA GLU A 614 2.95 5.62 -9.84
C GLU A 614 4.07 4.65 -10.28
N LYS A 615 5.00 5.12 -11.13
CA LYS A 615 6.08 4.28 -11.68
C LYS A 615 7.39 4.52 -10.95
N ALA A 616 8.19 3.45 -10.85
CA ALA A 616 9.55 3.57 -10.38
C ALA A 616 10.39 4.40 -11.37
N ALA A 617 11.29 5.24 -10.84
CA ALA A 617 12.17 6.07 -11.63
C ALA A 617 13.59 6.09 -11.03
N PRO A 618 14.65 5.99 -11.85
CA PRO A 618 16.02 6.13 -11.37
C PRO A 618 16.33 7.59 -11.05
N TRP A 619 16.99 7.84 -9.92
CA TRP A 619 17.53 9.14 -9.58
C TRP A 619 18.60 9.57 -10.62
N ASN A 620 18.63 10.84 -10.99
CA ASN A 620 19.64 11.38 -11.89
C ASN A 620 20.06 12.78 -11.43
N SER A 621 21.25 12.87 -10.88
CA SER A 621 21.80 14.10 -10.30
C SER A 621 22.04 15.22 -11.32
N ASP A 622 22.15 14.91 -12.61
CA ASP A 622 22.29 15.94 -13.64
C ASP A 622 20.95 16.56 -14.06
N SER A 623 19.87 15.79 -14.03
CA SER A 623 18.55 16.24 -14.44
C SER A 623 17.94 17.28 -13.50
N ILE A 624 18.31 17.28 -12.22
CA ILE A 624 17.84 18.24 -11.22
C ILE A 624 18.22 19.69 -11.57
N LYS A 625 19.32 19.90 -12.29
CA LYS A 625 19.78 21.22 -12.77
C LYS A 625 18.74 21.90 -13.67
N GLY A 626 17.93 21.12 -14.39
CA GLY A 626 16.81 21.64 -15.17
C GLY A 626 15.74 22.30 -14.32
N CYS A 627 15.38 21.67 -13.19
CA CYS A 627 14.42 22.21 -12.23
C CYS A 627 14.97 23.46 -11.53
N LYS A 628 16.27 23.51 -11.20
CA LYS A 628 16.91 24.70 -10.65
C LYS A 628 16.79 25.89 -11.62
N ARG A 629 17.12 25.70 -12.87
CA ARG A 629 16.97 26.74 -13.91
C ARG A 629 15.52 27.19 -14.08
N PHE A 630 14.56 26.30 -13.91
CA PHE A 630 13.14 26.67 -13.95
C PHE A 630 12.77 27.60 -12.79
N VAL A 631 13.21 27.32 -11.56
CA VAL A 631 13.01 28.18 -10.39
C VAL A 631 13.67 29.54 -10.60
N GLU A 632 14.92 29.58 -11.06
CA GLU A 632 15.65 30.81 -11.34
C GLU A 632 14.96 31.66 -12.42
N ARG A 633 14.44 31.03 -13.46
CA ARG A 633 13.67 31.70 -14.51
C ARG A 633 12.35 32.28 -13.99
N PHE A 634 11.65 31.54 -13.16
CA PHE A 634 10.45 32.05 -12.48
C PHE A 634 10.78 33.28 -11.65
N TRP A 635 11.83 33.23 -10.84
CA TRP A 635 12.30 34.36 -10.05
C TRP A 635 12.57 35.60 -10.92
N ASN A 636 13.25 35.43 -12.03
CA ASN A 636 13.63 36.51 -12.94
C ASN A 636 12.44 37.13 -13.71
N LEU A 637 11.27 36.50 -13.74
CA LEU A 637 10.06 37.11 -14.31
C LEU A 637 9.69 38.43 -13.63
N THR A 638 10.05 38.59 -12.35
CA THR A 638 9.84 39.86 -11.62
C THR A 638 10.50 41.09 -12.26
N GLU A 639 11.47 40.88 -13.15
CA GLU A 639 12.15 41.95 -13.91
C GLU A 639 11.40 42.35 -15.17
N PHE A 640 10.44 41.57 -15.62
CA PHE A 640 9.65 41.80 -16.83
C PHE A 640 8.24 42.31 -16.57
N VAL A 641 7.91 42.66 -15.32
CA VAL A 641 6.56 43.04 -14.93
C VAL A 641 6.19 44.40 -15.51
N SER A 642 5.10 44.43 -16.26
CA SER A 642 4.48 45.63 -16.82
C SER A 642 3.41 46.21 -15.88
N ASN A 643 2.98 47.45 -16.19
CA ASN A 643 1.90 48.10 -15.44
C ASN A 643 0.49 47.81 -16.02
N GLU A 644 0.38 46.92 -16.99
CA GLU A 644 -0.90 46.48 -17.57
C GLU A 644 -1.69 45.65 -16.59
N GLU A 645 -3.03 45.81 -16.59
CA GLU A 645 -3.97 45.03 -15.78
C GLU A 645 -4.55 43.87 -16.58
N GLY A 646 -4.96 42.80 -15.90
CA GLY A 646 -5.54 41.58 -16.50
C GLY A 646 -4.52 40.74 -17.26
N TYR A 647 -5.01 39.75 -18.01
CA TYR A 647 -4.14 38.98 -18.88
C TYR A 647 -3.95 39.67 -20.22
N SER A 648 -2.72 39.70 -20.72
CA SER A 648 -2.40 40.19 -22.02
C SER A 648 -3.02 39.30 -23.11
N LYS A 649 -3.47 39.88 -24.19
CA LYS A 649 -4.17 39.16 -25.29
C LYS A 649 -3.39 37.97 -25.82
N ASP A 650 -2.08 38.02 -25.83
CA ASP A 650 -1.21 36.96 -26.35
C ASP A 650 -1.03 35.78 -25.37
N LEU A 651 -1.27 36.00 -24.08
CA LEU A 651 -1.11 34.99 -23.03
C LEU A 651 -2.44 34.50 -22.44
N GLU A 652 -3.56 35.23 -22.69
CA GLU A 652 -4.86 34.92 -22.04
C GLU A 652 -5.26 33.46 -22.23
N ALA A 653 -5.26 32.96 -23.46
CA ALA A 653 -5.63 31.58 -23.74
C ALA A 653 -4.66 30.58 -23.07
N LEU A 654 -3.36 30.84 -23.10
CA LEU A 654 -2.36 29.98 -22.48
C LEU A 654 -2.43 30.01 -20.95
N MET A 655 -2.76 31.16 -20.35
CA MET A 655 -3.01 31.28 -18.89
C MET A 655 -4.17 30.38 -18.47
N HIS A 656 -5.34 30.54 -19.08
CA HIS A 656 -6.52 29.72 -18.78
C HIS A 656 -6.26 28.23 -19.00
N LYS A 657 -5.60 27.88 -20.09
CA LYS A 657 -5.20 26.50 -20.39
C LYS A 657 -4.24 25.91 -19.37
N THR A 658 -3.26 26.70 -18.91
CA THR A 658 -2.29 26.27 -17.91
C THR A 658 -2.95 26.12 -16.54
N ILE A 659 -3.79 27.06 -16.10
CA ILE A 659 -4.52 26.97 -14.83
C ILE A 659 -5.40 25.72 -14.83
N LYS A 660 -6.17 25.49 -15.90
CA LYS A 660 -6.98 24.26 -16.05
C LYS A 660 -6.12 23.02 -15.94
N LYS A 661 -5.07 22.95 -16.74
CA LYS A 661 -4.18 21.79 -16.79
C LYS A 661 -3.53 21.49 -15.45
N VAL A 662 -3.00 22.49 -14.75
CA VAL A 662 -2.39 22.31 -13.43
C VAL A 662 -3.43 21.87 -12.40
N THR A 663 -4.64 22.44 -12.46
CA THR A 663 -5.75 22.07 -11.55
C THR A 663 -6.11 20.60 -11.69
N GLU A 664 -6.33 20.12 -12.91
CA GLU A 664 -6.70 18.74 -13.20
C GLU A 664 -5.55 17.75 -12.92
N ASP A 665 -4.33 18.13 -13.26
CA ASP A 665 -3.14 17.29 -13.08
C ASP A 665 -2.80 17.07 -11.59
N ILE A 666 -3.00 18.07 -10.73
CA ILE A 666 -2.82 17.90 -9.28
C ILE A 666 -3.83 16.87 -8.74
N ASP A 667 -5.11 16.95 -9.14
CA ASP A 667 -6.15 16.04 -8.68
C ASP A 667 -5.93 14.59 -9.14
N ASN A 668 -5.13 14.40 -10.20
CA ASN A 668 -4.77 13.11 -10.77
C ASN A 668 -3.30 12.69 -10.52
N LEU A 669 -2.56 13.42 -9.68
CA LEU A 669 -1.13 13.23 -9.41
C LEU A 669 -0.23 13.17 -10.66
N LYS A 670 -0.63 13.90 -11.73
CA LYS A 670 0.16 14.08 -12.94
C LYS A 670 1.06 15.31 -12.86
N CYS A 671 1.79 15.42 -11.76
CA CYS A 671 2.59 16.59 -11.43
C CYS A 671 3.65 16.91 -12.50
N ASN A 672 4.21 15.90 -13.17
CA ASN A 672 5.18 16.07 -14.25
C ASN A 672 4.60 16.86 -15.43
N THR A 673 3.36 16.61 -15.83
CA THR A 673 2.69 17.34 -16.92
C THR A 673 2.22 18.73 -16.48
N ALA A 674 1.83 18.90 -15.22
CA ALA A 674 1.55 20.22 -14.62
C ALA A 674 2.80 21.12 -14.68
N ILE A 675 3.96 20.60 -14.23
CA ILE A 675 5.24 21.33 -14.28
C ILE A 675 5.60 21.67 -15.73
N ALA A 676 5.44 20.74 -16.67
CA ALA A 676 5.72 20.99 -18.09
C ALA A 676 4.82 22.09 -18.67
N ALA A 677 3.54 22.14 -18.29
CA ALA A 677 2.63 23.22 -18.70
C ALA A 677 3.10 24.58 -18.18
N MET A 678 3.51 24.68 -16.92
CA MET A 678 4.06 25.90 -16.33
C MET A 678 5.40 26.29 -16.98
N MET A 679 6.25 25.34 -17.35
CA MET A 679 7.49 25.59 -18.13
C MET A 679 7.17 26.21 -19.49
N THR A 680 6.15 25.71 -20.17
CA THR A 680 5.69 26.24 -21.47
C THR A 680 5.21 27.67 -21.34
N LEU A 681 4.41 27.97 -20.31
CA LEU A 681 3.94 29.33 -20.04
C LEU A 681 5.11 30.30 -19.75
N ILE A 682 6.05 29.92 -18.90
CA ILE A 682 7.24 30.73 -18.60
C ILE A 682 8.08 30.95 -19.86
N ASN A 683 8.26 29.96 -20.72
CA ASN A 683 8.96 30.12 -21.99
C ASN A 683 8.31 31.20 -22.84
N LYS A 684 6.97 31.21 -22.91
CA LYS A 684 6.23 32.20 -23.70
C LYS A 684 6.34 33.62 -23.10
N MET A 685 6.32 33.74 -21.78
CA MET A 685 6.57 34.99 -21.07
C MET A 685 7.98 35.56 -21.35
N TYR A 686 9.00 34.68 -21.40
CA TYR A 686 10.37 35.08 -21.78
C TYR A 686 10.50 35.53 -23.26
N GLU A 687 9.79 34.88 -24.17
CA GLU A 687 9.73 35.28 -25.57
C GLU A 687 9.15 36.70 -25.71
N LYS A 688 8.09 36.97 -24.96
CA LYS A 688 7.40 38.28 -24.95
C LYS A 688 8.19 39.36 -24.22
N LYS A 689 9.01 39.01 -23.21
CA LYS A 689 9.75 39.93 -22.34
C LYS A 689 8.84 40.93 -21.60
N SER A 690 7.62 40.58 -21.34
CA SER A 690 6.62 41.35 -20.61
C SER A 690 5.64 40.41 -19.91
N VAL A 691 5.30 40.67 -18.67
CA VAL A 691 4.35 39.91 -17.84
C VAL A 691 3.50 40.91 -17.08
N THR A 692 2.17 40.80 -17.10
CA THR A 692 1.32 41.64 -16.27
C THR A 692 1.39 41.20 -14.80
N LYS A 693 0.97 42.08 -13.89
CA LYS A 693 0.87 41.70 -12.46
C LYS A 693 -0.08 40.55 -12.24
N ASP A 694 -1.20 40.48 -12.94
CA ASP A 694 -2.20 39.42 -12.81
C ASP A 694 -1.67 38.08 -13.34
N GLU A 695 -0.96 38.09 -14.47
CA GLU A 695 -0.30 36.89 -15.02
C GLU A 695 0.73 36.33 -14.04
N LEU A 696 1.58 37.18 -13.46
CA LEU A 696 2.58 36.74 -12.48
C LEU A 696 1.95 36.28 -11.18
N ARG A 697 0.90 36.98 -10.70
CA ARG A 697 0.15 36.60 -9.49
C ARG A 697 -0.41 35.18 -9.63
N ASP A 698 -1.12 34.92 -10.70
CA ASP A 698 -1.84 33.66 -10.88
C ASP A 698 -0.87 32.51 -11.20
N LEU A 699 0.21 32.76 -11.94
CA LEU A 699 1.31 31.82 -12.08
C LEU A 699 1.96 31.51 -10.72
N THR A 700 2.16 32.51 -9.86
CA THR A 700 2.72 32.34 -8.52
C THR A 700 1.83 31.43 -7.67
N ILE A 701 0.50 31.62 -7.73
CA ILE A 701 -0.45 30.81 -6.98
C ILE A 701 -0.41 29.35 -7.44
N ILE A 702 -0.46 29.07 -8.75
CA ILE A 702 -0.47 27.69 -9.25
C ILE A 702 0.89 26.98 -9.10
N LEU A 703 2.00 27.71 -9.02
CA LEU A 703 3.32 27.16 -8.77
C LEU A 703 3.61 26.96 -7.28
N ASN A 704 2.92 27.69 -6.38
CA ASN A 704 3.18 27.62 -4.93
C ASN A 704 3.14 26.19 -4.36
N PRO A 705 2.19 25.31 -4.72
CA PRO A 705 2.21 23.94 -4.24
C PRO A 705 3.53 23.20 -4.53
N PHE A 706 4.16 23.48 -5.63
CA PHE A 706 5.38 22.80 -6.10
C PHE A 706 6.66 23.42 -5.54
N ALA A 707 6.71 24.76 -5.51
CA ALA A 707 7.88 25.54 -5.11
C ALA A 707 7.47 26.67 -4.13
N PRO A 708 7.13 26.30 -2.88
CA PRO A 708 6.50 27.23 -1.97
C PRO A 708 7.38 28.40 -1.51
N HIS A 709 8.69 28.19 -1.38
CA HIS A 709 9.56 29.25 -0.83
C HIS A 709 9.79 30.38 -1.84
N VAL A 710 10.13 30.05 -3.07
CA VAL A 710 10.37 31.09 -4.10
C VAL A 710 9.08 31.83 -4.44
N THR A 711 7.94 31.17 -4.39
CA THR A 711 6.64 31.78 -4.68
C THR A 711 6.21 32.75 -3.57
N GLU A 712 6.41 32.42 -2.31
CA GLU A 712 6.18 33.36 -1.21
C GLU A 712 7.11 34.60 -1.31
N GLU A 713 8.38 34.43 -1.65
CA GLU A 713 9.30 35.53 -1.80
C GLU A 713 8.96 36.46 -2.99
N VAL A 714 8.50 35.86 -4.12
CA VAL A 714 7.98 36.64 -5.24
C VAL A 714 6.71 37.38 -4.86
N TRP A 715 5.81 36.72 -4.10
CA TRP A 715 4.57 37.33 -3.61
C TRP A 715 4.82 38.56 -2.74
N GLU A 716 5.74 38.47 -1.79
CA GLU A 716 6.15 39.58 -0.94
C GLU A 716 6.82 40.69 -1.76
N LYS A 717 7.78 40.33 -2.62
CA LYS A 717 8.50 41.27 -3.50
C LYS A 717 7.57 42.09 -4.39
N MET A 718 6.52 41.46 -4.90
CA MET A 718 5.52 42.08 -5.76
C MET A 718 4.41 42.80 -4.99
N SER A 719 4.43 42.73 -3.66
CA SER A 719 3.43 43.36 -2.75
C SER A 719 2.00 42.96 -3.06
N PHE A 720 1.76 41.67 -3.29
CA PHE A 720 0.40 41.11 -3.52
C PHE A 720 -0.46 41.08 -2.25
N GLY A 721 0.16 41.23 -1.05
CA GLY A 721 -0.51 41.28 0.25
C GLY A 721 -0.72 39.90 0.90
N GLY A 722 -0.48 39.83 2.23
CA GLY A 722 -0.52 38.56 2.97
C GLY A 722 0.53 37.55 2.50
N MET A 723 0.24 36.29 2.66
CA MET A 723 1.02 35.17 2.12
C MET A 723 0.26 34.48 0.97
N VAL A 724 0.96 33.69 0.13
CA VAL A 724 0.30 32.97 -0.97
C VAL A 724 -0.76 32.00 -0.47
N HIS A 725 -0.56 31.38 0.69
CA HIS A 725 -1.53 30.43 1.25
C HIS A 725 -2.86 31.08 1.66
N ASP A 726 -2.92 32.41 1.80
CA ASP A 726 -4.15 33.19 2.05
C ASP A 726 -4.86 33.57 0.73
N ALA A 727 -4.22 33.35 -0.40
CA ALA A 727 -4.80 33.63 -1.71
C ALA A 727 -5.89 32.61 -2.08
N LYS A 728 -6.64 32.93 -3.12
CA LYS A 728 -7.63 32.03 -3.71
C LYS A 728 -7.06 31.36 -4.96
N TRP A 729 -7.30 30.06 -5.12
CA TRP A 729 -6.93 29.34 -6.32
C TRP A 729 -7.56 29.99 -7.57
N PRO A 730 -6.79 30.30 -8.63
CA PRO A 730 -7.30 31.04 -9.77
C PRO A 730 -8.33 30.20 -10.55
N GLU A 731 -9.37 30.90 -11.02
CA GLU A 731 -10.39 30.31 -11.87
C GLU A 731 -9.96 30.37 -13.34
N TYR A 732 -10.42 29.41 -14.13
CA TYR A 732 -10.22 29.40 -15.58
C TYR A 732 -11.55 29.41 -16.31
N ASP A 733 -11.55 29.98 -17.52
CA ASP A 733 -12.71 29.99 -18.42
C ASP A 733 -12.43 29.01 -19.57
N ASP A 734 -13.22 27.95 -19.67
CA ASP A 734 -13.10 26.93 -20.72
C ASP A 734 -13.22 27.51 -22.14
N ALA A 735 -14.06 28.53 -22.31
CA ALA A 735 -14.23 29.20 -23.60
C ALA A 735 -12.97 29.94 -24.06
N LYS A 736 -12.13 30.37 -23.09
CA LYS A 736 -10.88 31.09 -23.34
C LYS A 736 -9.66 30.15 -23.46
N THR A 737 -9.82 28.85 -23.22
CA THR A 737 -8.72 27.87 -23.40
C THR A 737 -8.43 27.55 -24.87
N VAL A 738 -9.30 27.94 -25.76
CA VAL A 738 -9.16 27.70 -27.20
C VAL A 738 -8.25 28.76 -27.80
N GLU A 739 -7.12 28.35 -28.35
CA GLU A 739 -6.27 29.24 -29.14
C GLU A 739 -7.01 29.56 -30.45
N ASN A 740 -7.36 30.84 -30.62
CA ASN A 740 -7.98 31.31 -31.88
C ASN A 740 -6.98 31.32 -33.04
N SER A 741 -5.71 31.03 -32.82
CA SER A 741 -4.66 30.99 -33.81
C SER A 741 -3.72 29.79 -33.63
N VAL A 742 -3.14 29.30 -34.72
CA VAL A 742 -2.22 28.18 -34.72
C VAL A 742 -0.99 28.49 -35.60
N GLU A 743 0.19 28.15 -35.06
CA GLU A 743 1.41 28.23 -35.89
C GLU A 743 1.47 27.03 -36.82
N ILE A 744 1.59 27.29 -38.11
CA ILE A 744 1.79 26.26 -39.13
C ILE A 744 3.15 26.37 -39.78
N VAL A 745 3.71 25.24 -40.20
CA VAL A 745 5.00 25.15 -40.83
C VAL A 745 4.83 25.32 -42.35
N LEU A 746 5.62 26.23 -42.96
CA LEU A 746 5.68 26.38 -44.40
C LEU A 746 6.85 25.60 -44.98
N GLN A 747 6.53 24.74 -45.92
CA GLN A 747 7.50 23.90 -46.59
C GLN A 747 7.51 24.19 -48.10
N LEU A 748 8.70 24.11 -48.69
CA LEU A 748 8.92 24.11 -50.14
C LEU A 748 9.64 22.81 -50.51
N MET A 749 9.02 21.99 -51.35
CA MET A 749 9.55 20.68 -51.76
C MET A 749 9.88 19.78 -50.55
N GLY A 750 9.02 19.79 -49.53
CA GLY A 750 9.19 19.01 -48.32
C GLY A 750 10.21 19.56 -47.30
N LYS A 751 10.91 20.66 -47.61
CA LYS A 751 11.87 21.30 -46.69
C LYS A 751 11.24 22.49 -46.01
N VAL A 752 11.34 22.58 -44.71
CA VAL A 752 10.88 23.71 -43.90
C VAL A 752 11.61 24.99 -44.32
N ARG A 753 10.85 26.06 -44.58
CA ARG A 753 11.37 27.38 -44.96
C ARG A 753 10.97 28.47 -43.99
N SER A 754 9.75 28.45 -43.51
CA SER A 754 9.19 29.46 -42.61
C SER A 754 8.10 28.87 -41.74
N ARG A 755 7.57 29.71 -40.86
CA ARG A 755 6.40 29.42 -39.99
C ARG A 755 5.54 30.67 -39.98
N ILE A 756 4.25 30.50 -40.04
CA ILE A 756 3.27 31.60 -39.89
C ILE A 756 2.18 31.23 -38.88
N THR A 757 1.66 32.22 -38.17
CA THR A 757 0.51 32.07 -37.29
C THR A 757 -0.74 32.46 -38.05
N ILE A 758 -1.74 31.57 -38.06
CA ILE A 758 -3.01 31.77 -38.77
C ILE A 758 -4.17 31.54 -37.78
N PRO A 759 -5.37 32.18 -37.93
CA PRO A 759 -6.57 31.76 -37.27
C PRO A 759 -6.89 30.28 -37.49
N VAL A 760 -7.38 29.59 -36.45
CA VAL A 760 -7.67 28.12 -36.49
C VAL A 760 -8.76 27.80 -37.52
N ASP A 761 -9.71 28.73 -37.70
CA ASP A 761 -10.86 28.64 -38.58
C ASP A 761 -10.60 29.21 -39.97
N MET A 762 -9.38 29.66 -40.27
CA MET A 762 -9.00 30.24 -41.58
C MET A 762 -9.25 29.24 -42.73
N PRO A 763 -9.98 29.63 -43.77
CA PRO A 763 -10.24 28.78 -44.93
C PRO A 763 -8.95 28.33 -45.59
N LYS A 764 -8.94 27.10 -46.11
CA LYS A 764 -7.77 26.47 -46.73
C LYS A 764 -7.13 27.35 -47.81
N ASP A 765 -7.96 27.98 -48.65
CA ASP A 765 -7.47 28.77 -49.75
C ASP A 765 -6.78 30.06 -49.30
N GLU A 766 -7.24 30.66 -48.21
CA GLU A 766 -6.60 31.82 -47.58
C GLU A 766 -5.27 31.42 -46.94
N VAL A 767 -5.22 30.24 -46.24
CA VAL A 767 -4.00 29.73 -45.66
C VAL A 767 -2.95 29.51 -46.72
N ILE A 768 -3.32 28.92 -47.85
CA ILE A 768 -2.40 28.69 -48.98
C ILE A 768 -1.96 30.02 -49.60
N ALA A 769 -2.85 31.00 -49.71
CA ALA A 769 -2.51 32.32 -50.21
C ALA A 769 -1.47 33.03 -49.32
N LEU A 770 -1.68 33.02 -48.02
CA LEU A 770 -0.73 33.55 -47.04
C LEU A 770 0.61 32.81 -47.09
N ALA A 771 0.58 31.49 -47.21
CA ALA A 771 1.81 30.69 -47.34
C ALA A 771 2.62 31.04 -48.58
N LYS A 772 1.96 31.33 -49.68
CA LYS A 772 2.64 31.81 -50.93
C LYS A 772 3.15 33.24 -50.83
N ALA A 773 2.53 34.07 -49.99
CA ALA A 773 2.96 35.44 -49.75
C ALA A 773 4.14 35.54 -48.76
N ASP A 774 4.46 34.47 -48.01
CA ASP A 774 5.63 34.46 -47.12
C ASP A 774 6.92 34.69 -47.94
N GLU A 775 7.75 35.58 -47.46
CA GLU A 775 8.96 36.07 -48.19
C GLU A 775 9.87 34.91 -48.63
N LYS A 776 10.10 33.93 -47.80
CA LYS A 776 10.98 32.79 -48.09
C LYS A 776 10.34 31.79 -49.07
N ILE A 777 9.03 31.63 -49.01
CA ILE A 777 8.28 30.78 -49.92
C ILE A 777 8.15 31.50 -51.27
N ALA A 778 7.78 32.78 -51.25
CA ALA A 778 7.65 33.59 -52.46
C ALA A 778 8.97 33.64 -53.28
N ALA A 779 10.10 33.86 -52.62
CA ALA A 779 11.42 33.82 -53.26
C ALA A 779 11.74 32.43 -53.85
N GLY A 780 11.31 31.37 -53.19
CA GLY A 780 11.57 29.98 -53.59
C GLY A 780 10.71 29.48 -54.74
N ILE A 781 9.54 30.08 -55.00
CA ILE A 781 8.60 29.76 -56.10
C ILE A 781 8.73 30.71 -57.26
N ALA A 782 9.47 31.83 -57.11
CA ALA A 782 9.66 32.82 -58.21
C ALA A 782 10.19 32.18 -59.49
N GLY A 783 9.48 32.36 -60.57
CA GLY A 783 9.84 31.79 -61.85
C GLY A 783 9.59 30.30 -62.04
N LYS A 784 8.93 29.66 -61.11
CA LYS A 784 8.62 28.23 -61.15
C LYS A 784 7.12 27.96 -61.32
N THR A 785 6.80 26.80 -61.86
CA THR A 785 5.40 26.34 -61.96
C THR A 785 5.03 25.55 -60.76
N ILE A 786 4.00 25.96 -59.99
CA ILE A 786 3.46 25.21 -58.85
C ILE A 786 2.73 23.97 -59.36
N LYS A 787 3.20 22.79 -58.96
CA LYS A 787 2.62 21.49 -59.34
C LYS A 787 1.61 20.99 -58.33
N LYS A 788 1.83 21.28 -57.03
CA LYS A 788 0.95 20.78 -55.95
C LYS A 788 1.03 21.69 -54.73
N GLU A 789 -0.11 21.90 -54.12
CA GLU A 789 -0.27 22.61 -52.85
C GLU A 789 -0.91 21.63 -51.84
N ILE A 790 -0.21 21.34 -50.77
CA ILE A 790 -0.65 20.39 -49.75
C ILE A 790 -0.86 21.18 -48.45
N TYR A 791 -2.07 21.23 -47.98
CA TYR A 791 -2.40 21.80 -46.66
C TYR A 791 -2.83 20.70 -45.72
N VAL A 792 -2.16 20.58 -44.59
CA VAL A 792 -2.57 19.74 -43.45
C VAL A 792 -3.08 20.69 -42.36
N PRO A 793 -4.40 20.67 -42.07
CA PRO A 793 -5.02 21.62 -41.13
C PRO A 793 -4.28 21.68 -39.79
N GLY A 794 -3.99 22.90 -39.33
CA GLY A 794 -3.31 23.17 -38.09
C GLY A 794 -1.86 22.68 -37.97
N LYS A 795 -1.24 22.21 -39.07
CA LYS A 795 0.12 21.65 -39.05
C LYS A 795 1.07 22.28 -40.03
N LEU A 796 0.76 22.19 -41.34
CA LEU A 796 1.70 22.65 -42.35
C LEU A 796 1.03 22.97 -43.71
N VAL A 797 1.71 23.83 -44.48
CA VAL A 797 1.52 23.96 -45.92
C VAL A 797 2.82 23.55 -46.61
N ASN A 798 2.74 22.65 -47.59
CA ASN A 798 3.87 22.27 -48.42
C ASN A 798 3.58 22.62 -49.91
N ILE A 799 4.41 23.48 -50.49
CA ILE A 799 4.32 23.89 -51.91
C ILE A 799 5.36 23.11 -52.70
N VAL A 800 4.90 22.44 -53.74
CA VAL A 800 5.74 21.72 -54.69
C VAL A 800 5.82 22.55 -56.00
N ALA A 801 6.98 23.12 -56.29
CA ALA A 801 7.19 23.96 -57.45
C ALA A 801 8.47 23.54 -58.22
N VAL A 802 8.40 23.47 -59.54
CA VAL A 802 9.49 23.04 -60.44
C VAL A 802 9.72 24.08 -61.57
#